data_275a8fada586ed00eb40924da11c91ce
#
_entry.id   275a8fada586ed00eb40924da11c91ce
#
_cell.length_a   1.000
_cell.length_b   1.000
_cell.length_c   1.000
_cell.angle_alpha   90.00
_cell.angle_beta   90.00
_cell.angle_gamma   90.00
#
_symmetry.space_group_name_H-M   'P 1'
#
loop_
_entity.id
_entity.type
_entity.pdbx_description
1 polymer ?
#
loop_
_entity_poly.entity_id
_entity_poly.type
_entity_poly.pdbx_seq_one_letter_code
_entity_poly.pdbx_strand_id
1 'polypeptide(L)'
;MLLAYIGPGAGFVLGGTFVALIVGIFTGLVSLIRWPVRFIYRTLRGGKAYREAKVKRIVYLGLDGLDPKLCEQFMAEDKLPNLQRLRAEGGYSRLRTTFPCLSPVAWSCFATGANPAKHNIFGFLSRSTKTYMPELSSSVVRPPSRVLEIGKLEIPLGRPEVEMRRKSVPFWKLLGEHDIHSTILRVPITFPPEEFNGHLLSAMCTPDLRGTQGSFSFYSTAFTRVDESQGMRIPLRKTETGFESKVLGPQGPEGDALEVPFSLRRAKSGEHWELEVDKRTHELVPGKYSEWIPLRFSSGMLGSAKGIVRVLITSTEPEVELYMTPINIDPESPALPISYPENYAVYLAKLMGSYSTLGLAEDTWALNERVIDEQAFLDQAYLNHGEREQMFFNALEKTPRGVVACVFDASDRIQHMFYRTLEPDHPANRGRETEAYTGVLEDMYKRMDDLVGRTMQRLDEDTLLFVLSDHGFESFQRGVNLNTWLHQNGYLVMKEGAQFDQDFFRGVDWSKTRAYAVGLGGLYINRVGRESKGIVKRGEVDALKRELAAKLDGLVDPERGATAIIKVHLSSDLYKGPYLNAGPDLLIGYNKGYRASWASVTGGVSVEVFEDNSKAWGGDHCIDPDLVPGVLFSNKKVLVDDPGIEDLAPNTMSMFGLKPPRHMEGRPIIE
;
A
#
# COMPACT_ATOMS: atom_id res chain seq x y z
N MET A 1 3.67 0.95 -10.78
CA MET A 1 4.06 2.05 -11.67
C MET A 1 3.12 3.25 -11.55
N LEU A 2 1.85 3.15 -11.85
CA LEU A 2 0.91 4.29 -11.93
C LEU A 2 0.41 4.81 -10.57
N LEU A 3 0.38 4.00 -9.53
CA LEU A 3 0.06 4.45 -8.18
C LEU A 3 1.03 5.53 -7.65
N ALA A 4 2.28 5.54 -8.12
CA ALA A 4 3.26 6.54 -7.74
C ALA A 4 2.89 7.96 -8.21
N TYR A 5 2.22 8.08 -9.37
CA TYR A 5 1.77 9.37 -9.91
C TYR A 5 0.42 9.86 -9.36
N ILE A 6 -0.38 8.96 -8.80
CA ILE A 6 -1.68 9.31 -8.21
C ILE A 6 -1.48 9.54 -6.72
N GLY A 7 -0.77 10.61 -6.40
CA GLY A 7 -0.60 11.09 -5.04
C GLY A 7 -1.76 11.97 -4.58
N PRO A 8 -1.88 12.25 -3.26
CA PRO A 8 -2.91 13.11 -2.71
C PRO A 8 -2.80 14.60 -3.11
N GLY A 9 -2.05 14.91 -4.14
CA GLY A 9 -1.83 16.26 -4.66
C GLY A 9 -0.54 16.86 -4.10
N ALA A 10 0.40 17.14 -4.99
CA ALA A 10 1.62 17.87 -4.67
C ALA A 10 1.23 19.30 -4.26
N GLY A 11 1.61 19.72 -3.10
CA GLY A 11 1.29 21.06 -2.58
C GLY A 11 1.42 21.12 -1.08
N PHE A 12 2.40 20.41 -0.51
CA PHE A 12 2.80 20.64 0.89
C PHE A 12 3.51 21.98 0.98
N VAL A 13 2.74 23.05 1.09
CA VAL A 13 3.34 24.33 1.38
C VAL A 13 3.79 24.32 2.82
N LEU A 14 5.10 24.44 3.01
CA LEU A 14 5.81 24.53 4.28
C LEU A 14 5.52 25.84 5.00
N GLY A 15 4.26 26.13 5.23
CA GLY A 15 3.85 27.30 5.98
C GLY A 15 3.35 26.92 7.37
N GLY A 16 4.04 27.31 8.42
CA GLY A 16 3.52 27.19 9.77
C GLY A 16 4.42 26.58 10.84
N THR A 17 5.74 26.45 10.60
CA THR A 17 6.69 25.90 11.58
C THR A 17 6.70 26.66 12.91
N PHE A 18 6.51 27.97 12.94
CA PHE A 18 6.49 28.73 14.18
C PHE A 18 5.19 28.52 14.97
N VAL A 19 4.04 28.55 14.29
CA VAL A 19 2.74 28.26 14.91
C VAL A 19 2.65 26.79 15.32
N ALA A 20 3.16 25.85 14.48
CA ALA A 20 3.23 24.43 14.80
C ALA A 20 4.15 24.16 16.02
N LEU A 21 5.26 24.88 16.17
CA LEU A 21 6.14 24.78 17.33
C LEU A 21 5.42 25.22 18.62
N ILE A 22 4.74 26.35 18.60
CA ILE A 22 3.98 26.86 19.75
C ILE A 22 2.81 25.91 20.10
N VAL A 23 2.06 25.46 19.11
CA VAL A 23 0.98 24.47 19.28
C VAL A 23 1.55 23.15 19.78
N GLY A 24 2.71 22.70 19.24
CA GLY A 24 3.40 21.49 19.69
C GLY A 24 3.86 21.56 21.14
N ILE A 25 4.44 22.68 21.58
CA ILE A 25 4.83 22.92 22.98
C ILE A 25 3.58 22.93 23.88
N PHE A 26 2.53 23.64 23.46
CA PHE A 26 1.30 23.72 24.25
C PHE A 26 0.56 22.39 24.35
N THR A 27 0.46 21.65 23.26
CA THR A 27 -0.13 20.30 23.26
C THR A 27 0.73 19.30 24.03
N GLY A 28 2.06 19.43 23.98
CA GLY A 28 3.00 18.65 24.79
C GLY A 28 2.81 18.88 26.29
N LEU A 29 2.71 20.14 26.72
CA LEU A 29 2.45 20.50 28.12
C LEU A 29 1.07 20.01 28.59
N VAL A 30 0.02 20.19 27.77
CA VAL A 30 -1.33 19.69 28.06
C VAL A 30 -1.33 18.16 28.12
N SER A 31 -0.57 17.47 27.27
CA SER A 31 -0.43 16.02 27.31
C SER A 31 0.29 15.54 28.54
N LEU A 32 1.33 16.23 29.00
CA LEU A 32 2.06 15.94 30.25
C LEU A 32 1.16 16.04 31.49
N ILE A 33 0.23 16.97 31.52
CA ILE A 33 -0.73 17.15 32.61
C ILE A 33 -1.86 16.12 32.52
N ARG A 34 -2.36 15.84 31.31
CA ARG A 34 -3.44 14.88 31.08
C ARG A 34 -3.00 13.41 31.22
N TRP A 35 -1.72 13.12 30.96
CA TRP A 35 -1.21 11.75 30.93
C TRP A 35 -1.33 11.03 32.31
N PRO A 36 -0.88 11.60 33.45
CA PRO A 36 -1.03 10.92 34.75
C PRO A 36 -2.49 10.77 35.15
N VAL A 37 -3.35 11.75 34.87
CA VAL A 37 -4.79 11.65 35.17
C VAL A 37 -5.44 10.56 34.34
N ARG A 38 -5.14 10.48 33.04
CA ARG A 38 -5.61 9.40 32.17
C ARG A 38 -5.05 8.04 32.59
N PHE A 39 -3.78 7.97 33.03
CA PHE A 39 -3.15 6.75 33.51
C PHE A 39 -3.83 6.22 34.77
N ILE A 40 -4.02 7.06 35.79
CA ILE A 40 -4.74 6.70 37.04
C ILE A 40 -6.17 6.28 36.75
N TYR A 41 -6.89 7.05 35.94
CA TYR A 41 -8.27 6.75 35.55
C TYR A 41 -8.37 5.41 34.82
N ARG A 42 -7.44 5.10 33.90
CA ARG A 42 -7.36 3.83 33.16
C ARG A 42 -7.00 2.65 34.06
N THR A 43 -6.06 2.84 34.99
CA THR A 43 -5.68 1.80 35.96
C THR A 43 -6.86 1.39 36.86
N LEU A 44 -7.68 2.39 37.26
CA LEU A 44 -8.87 2.15 38.06
C LEU A 44 -10.03 1.52 37.28
N ARG A 45 -10.18 1.83 35.98
CA ARG A 45 -11.23 1.27 35.10
C ARG A 45 -10.80 -0.02 34.37
N GLY A 46 -9.52 -0.20 34.11
CA GLY A 46 -9.01 -1.32 33.32
C GLY A 46 -9.40 -2.71 33.87
N GLY A 47 -9.63 -2.82 35.18
CA GLY A 47 -10.15 -4.06 35.77
C GLY A 47 -11.59 -4.43 35.41
N LYS A 48 -12.39 -3.43 34.94
CA LYS A 48 -13.77 -3.67 34.50
C LYS A 48 -13.84 -3.99 32.99
N ALA A 49 -12.93 -3.42 32.18
CA ALA A 49 -12.88 -3.61 30.73
C ALA A 49 -12.66 -5.07 30.31
N TYR A 50 -11.90 -5.83 31.11
CA TYR A 50 -11.57 -7.24 30.84
C TYR A 50 -12.42 -8.24 31.64
N ARG A 51 -13.49 -7.81 32.33
CA ARG A 51 -14.28 -8.68 33.20
C ARG A 51 -15.00 -9.79 32.44
N GLU A 52 -15.42 -9.53 31.23
CA GLU A 52 -16.15 -10.46 30.36
C GLU A 52 -15.27 -10.98 29.20
N ALA A 53 -13.99 -10.61 29.20
CA ALA A 53 -13.07 -11.02 28.15
C ALA A 53 -12.73 -12.52 28.32
N LYS A 54 -12.77 -13.24 27.21
CA LYS A 54 -12.40 -14.67 27.12
C LYS A 54 -10.88 -14.84 26.95
N VAL A 55 -10.19 -13.78 26.52
CA VAL A 55 -8.75 -13.74 26.29
C VAL A 55 -8.17 -12.46 26.88
N LYS A 56 -6.92 -12.52 27.29
CA LYS A 56 -6.21 -11.37 27.82
C LYS A 56 -5.65 -10.47 26.70
N ARG A 57 -5.22 -11.11 25.60
CA ARG A 57 -4.60 -10.47 24.48
C ARG A 57 -4.95 -11.18 23.17
N ILE A 58 -5.06 -10.42 22.09
CA ILE A 58 -5.13 -10.94 20.72
C ILE A 58 -3.93 -10.40 19.94
N VAL A 59 -3.24 -11.27 19.23
CA VAL A 59 -2.15 -10.92 18.30
C VAL A 59 -2.57 -11.29 16.88
N TYR A 60 -2.58 -10.31 16.00
CA TYR A 60 -2.75 -10.48 14.56
C TYR A 60 -1.40 -10.29 13.88
N LEU A 61 -0.83 -11.36 13.36
CA LEU A 61 0.34 -11.37 12.50
C LEU A 61 -0.14 -11.50 11.06
N GLY A 62 -0.28 -10.37 10.36
CA GLY A 62 -0.65 -10.31 8.97
C GLY A 62 0.58 -10.52 8.08
N LEU A 63 0.55 -11.53 7.24
CA LEU A 63 1.56 -11.83 6.22
C LEU A 63 0.89 -11.61 4.86
N ASP A 64 0.96 -10.38 4.34
CA ASP A 64 0.25 -9.94 3.15
C ASP A 64 0.55 -10.86 1.95
N GLY A 65 -0.48 -11.33 1.29
CA GLY A 65 -0.37 -12.16 0.09
C GLY A 65 0.15 -13.59 0.28
N LEU A 66 0.26 -14.12 1.50
CA LEU A 66 0.77 -15.48 1.69
C LEU A 66 -0.17 -16.51 1.06
N ASP A 67 0.30 -17.22 0.02
CA ASP A 67 -0.52 -18.11 -0.79
C ASP A 67 -0.73 -19.47 -0.11
N PRO A 68 -1.99 -19.97 -0.01
CA PRO A 68 -2.27 -21.24 0.65
C PRO A 68 -1.68 -22.46 -0.06
N LYS A 69 -1.55 -22.46 -1.40
CA LYS A 69 -0.99 -23.59 -2.14
C LYS A 69 0.50 -23.75 -1.85
N LEU A 70 1.25 -22.63 -1.86
CA LEU A 70 2.67 -22.64 -1.50
C LEU A 70 2.87 -22.96 -0.01
N CYS A 71 2.02 -22.43 0.89
CA CYS A 71 2.03 -22.81 2.31
C CYS A 71 1.81 -24.32 2.50
N GLU A 72 0.76 -24.87 1.87
CA GLU A 72 0.41 -26.29 1.98
C GLU A 72 1.53 -27.18 1.40
N GLN A 73 2.11 -26.78 0.25
CA GLN A 73 3.23 -27.49 -0.36
C GLN A 73 4.45 -27.48 0.55
N PHE A 74 4.90 -26.32 1.00
CA PHE A 74 6.11 -26.21 1.83
C PHE A 74 5.95 -26.81 3.21
N MET A 75 4.73 -26.83 3.78
CA MET A 75 4.43 -27.61 4.99
C MET A 75 4.54 -29.10 4.72
N ALA A 76 4.02 -29.61 3.58
CA ALA A 76 4.12 -31.02 3.23
C ALA A 76 5.57 -31.47 2.97
N GLU A 77 6.46 -30.56 2.61
CA GLU A 77 7.90 -30.75 2.41
C GLU A 77 8.72 -30.50 3.70
N ASP A 78 8.08 -30.37 4.87
CA ASP A 78 8.69 -30.07 6.18
C ASP A 78 9.55 -28.79 6.22
N LYS A 79 9.26 -27.82 5.35
CA LYS A 79 10.01 -26.55 5.23
C LYS A 79 9.48 -25.44 6.14
N LEU A 80 8.24 -25.58 6.66
CA LEU A 80 7.54 -24.61 7.51
C LEU A 80 7.12 -25.21 8.86
N PRO A 81 8.08 -25.57 9.73
CA PRO A 81 7.77 -26.32 10.95
C PRO A 81 6.94 -25.55 11.98
N ASN A 82 7.04 -24.22 12.04
CA ASN A 82 6.28 -23.41 13.00
C ASN A 82 4.81 -23.27 12.56
N LEU A 83 4.54 -23.10 11.28
CA LEU A 83 3.17 -23.11 10.73
C LEU A 83 2.54 -24.51 10.85
N GLN A 84 3.30 -25.59 10.61
CA GLN A 84 2.83 -26.96 10.87
C GLN A 84 2.45 -27.15 12.35
N ARG A 85 3.30 -26.66 13.27
CA ARG A 85 3.02 -26.71 14.70
C ARG A 85 1.76 -25.92 15.06
N LEU A 86 1.62 -24.68 14.55
CA LEU A 86 0.45 -23.84 14.82
C LEU A 86 -0.83 -24.48 14.27
N ARG A 87 -0.77 -25.10 13.09
CA ARG A 87 -1.84 -25.89 12.50
C ARG A 87 -2.26 -27.07 13.41
N ALA A 88 -1.30 -27.75 13.99
CA ALA A 88 -1.56 -28.91 14.86
C ALA A 88 -2.14 -28.50 16.23
N GLU A 89 -1.71 -27.36 16.79
CA GLU A 89 -2.16 -26.86 18.10
C GLU A 89 -3.58 -26.27 18.04
N GLY A 90 -3.92 -25.54 16.99
CA GLY A 90 -5.21 -24.84 16.94
C GLY A 90 -5.97 -25.04 15.64
N GLY A 91 -5.38 -24.74 14.50
CA GLY A 91 -6.03 -24.98 13.22
C GLY A 91 -5.45 -24.18 12.08
N TYR A 92 -5.82 -24.60 10.89
CA TYR A 92 -5.56 -23.95 9.62
C TYR A 92 -6.83 -23.97 8.77
N SER A 93 -7.13 -22.86 8.11
CA SER A 93 -8.17 -22.74 7.10
C SER A 93 -7.70 -21.84 5.98
N ARG A 94 -8.18 -22.05 4.78
CA ARG A 94 -8.11 -21.03 3.73
C ARG A 94 -9.04 -19.90 4.14
N LEU A 95 -8.57 -18.66 4.06
CA LEU A 95 -9.34 -17.47 4.43
C LEU A 95 -9.99 -16.88 3.18
N ARG A 96 -11.32 -16.82 3.16
CA ARG A 96 -12.02 -16.15 2.09
C ARG A 96 -11.62 -14.69 2.03
N THR A 97 -11.12 -14.26 0.86
CA THR A 97 -10.77 -12.87 0.58
C THR A 97 -11.99 -12.04 0.16
N THR A 98 -11.77 -10.80 -0.22
CA THR A 98 -12.82 -9.85 -0.61
C THR A 98 -13.03 -9.79 -2.11
N PHE A 99 -14.15 -9.21 -2.53
CA PHE A 99 -14.43 -8.79 -3.89
C PHE A 99 -14.25 -7.27 -3.99
N PRO A 100 -13.25 -6.74 -4.75
CA PRO A 100 -12.12 -7.47 -5.33
C PRO A 100 -11.11 -7.90 -4.26
N CYS A 101 -10.25 -8.88 -4.59
CA CYS A 101 -9.17 -9.39 -3.74
C CYS A 101 -7.95 -8.46 -3.77
N LEU A 102 -8.11 -7.27 -3.22
CA LEU A 102 -7.09 -6.22 -3.17
C LEU A 102 -6.80 -5.86 -1.71
N SER A 103 -5.52 -5.76 -1.34
CA SER A 103 -5.11 -5.47 0.05
C SER A 103 -5.83 -4.26 0.67
N PRO A 104 -6.04 -3.11 -0.03
CA PRO A 104 -6.80 -2.00 0.55
C PRO A 104 -8.24 -2.38 0.91
N VAL A 105 -8.87 -3.26 0.15
CA VAL A 105 -10.25 -3.71 0.39
C VAL A 105 -10.27 -4.72 1.53
N ALA A 106 -9.42 -5.75 1.43
CA ALA A 106 -9.35 -6.84 2.40
C ALA A 106 -8.99 -6.35 3.80
N TRP A 107 -7.94 -5.53 3.93
CA TRP A 107 -7.57 -4.94 5.23
C TRP A 107 -8.57 -3.91 5.75
N SER A 108 -9.38 -3.26 4.87
CA SER A 108 -10.50 -2.46 5.31
C SER A 108 -11.65 -3.32 5.86
N CYS A 109 -11.93 -4.48 5.27
CA CYS A 109 -12.87 -5.47 5.80
C CYS A 109 -12.37 -6.06 7.12
N PHE A 110 -11.06 -6.42 7.23
CA PHE A 110 -10.42 -6.81 8.49
C PHE A 110 -10.65 -5.77 9.60
N ALA A 111 -10.38 -4.51 9.28
CA ALA A 111 -10.48 -3.43 10.27
C ALA A 111 -11.92 -3.19 10.75
N THR A 112 -12.89 -3.27 9.84
CA THR A 112 -14.26 -2.80 10.09
C THR A 112 -15.31 -3.91 10.19
N GLY A 113 -14.99 -5.14 9.81
CA GLY A 113 -15.96 -6.24 9.73
C GLY A 113 -17.10 -5.99 8.74
N ALA A 114 -16.88 -5.12 7.74
CA ALA A 114 -17.91 -4.62 6.85
C ALA A 114 -17.49 -4.74 5.38
N ASN A 115 -18.45 -4.87 4.47
CA ASN A 115 -18.20 -4.94 3.03
C ASN A 115 -17.83 -3.57 2.41
N PRO A 116 -17.29 -3.54 1.17
CA PRO A 116 -16.90 -2.31 0.46
C PRO A 116 -17.99 -1.24 0.35
N ALA A 117 -19.25 -1.60 0.17
CA ALA A 117 -20.34 -0.63 0.10
C ALA A 117 -20.67 0.03 1.45
N LYS A 118 -20.11 -0.47 2.57
CA LYS A 118 -20.19 0.14 3.90
C LYS A 118 -18.93 0.91 4.27
N HIS A 119 -17.74 0.39 3.96
CA HIS A 119 -16.49 1.09 4.30
C HIS A 119 -15.92 1.97 3.17
N ASN A 120 -16.52 1.99 1.98
CA ASN A 120 -16.22 2.88 0.86
C ASN A 120 -14.82 2.70 0.21
N ILE A 121 -14.15 1.58 0.41
CA ILE A 121 -12.89 1.23 -0.27
C ILE A 121 -13.17 0.08 -1.23
N PHE A 122 -13.05 0.33 -2.54
CA PHE A 122 -13.31 -0.66 -3.60
C PHE A 122 -12.05 -1.07 -4.37
N GLY A 123 -10.89 -0.52 -4.00
CA GLY A 123 -9.60 -0.79 -4.62
C GLY A 123 -8.57 0.25 -4.23
N PHE A 124 -7.40 0.21 -4.87
CA PHE A 124 -6.37 1.25 -4.73
C PHE A 124 -6.85 2.59 -5.29
N LEU A 125 -7.53 2.52 -6.43
CA LEU A 125 -8.04 3.67 -7.15
C LEU A 125 -9.56 3.73 -7.08
N SER A 126 -10.05 4.94 -6.96
CA SER A 126 -11.40 5.35 -7.31
C SER A 126 -11.35 6.30 -8.51
N ARG A 127 -12.46 6.94 -8.83
CA ARG A 127 -12.50 7.93 -9.90
C ARG A 127 -13.20 9.20 -9.46
N SER A 128 -12.79 10.30 -10.05
CA SER A 128 -13.57 11.54 -10.02
C SER A 128 -14.77 11.43 -10.95
N THR A 129 -15.98 11.53 -10.40
CA THR A 129 -17.20 11.57 -11.23
C THR A 129 -17.34 12.86 -12.05
N LYS A 130 -16.51 13.88 -11.74
CA LYS A 130 -16.48 15.17 -12.46
C LYS A 130 -15.55 15.12 -13.65
N THR A 131 -14.33 14.58 -13.47
CA THR A 131 -13.26 14.62 -14.47
C THR A 131 -12.96 13.26 -15.09
N TYR A 132 -13.49 12.17 -14.53
CA TYR A 132 -13.20 10.75 -14.84
C TYR A 132 -11.78 10.31 -14.48
N MET A 133 -10.94 11.22 -13.97
CA MET A 133 -9.56 10.92 -13.60
C MET A 133 -9.53 9.91 -12.45
N PRO A 134 -8.59 8.97 -12.48
CA PRO A 134 -8.32 8.11 -11.33
C PRO A 134 -7.84 8.93 -10.14
N GLU A 135 -8.30 8.56 -8.94
CA GLU A 135 -7.94 9.16 -7.66
C GLU A 135 -7.61 8.06 -6.66
N LEU A 136 -6.77 8.35 -5.67
CA LEU A 136 -6.57 7.42 -4.56
C LEU A 136 -7.89 7.17 -3.82
N SER A 137 -8.16 5.91 -3.52
CA SER A 137 -9.36 5.52 -2.78
C SER A 137 -9.26 5.75 -1.27
N SER A 138 -8.03 5.81 -0.74
CA SER A 138 -7.73 5.78 0.70
C SER A 138 -7.88 7.12 1.39
N SER A 139 -7.28 8.15 0.83
CA SER A 139 -7.21 9.48 1.44
C SER A 139 -7.15 10.60 0.40
N VAL A 140 -7.49 11.79 0.85
CA VAL A 140 -7.33 13.04 0.08
C VAL A 140 -6.56 14.02 0.95
N VAL A 141 -5.54 14.64 0.37
CA VAL A 141 -4.84 15.76 1.00
C VAL A 141 -5.31 17.04 0.35
N ARG A 142 -5.68 18.02 1.16
CA ARG A 142 -6.09 19.34 0.70
C ARG A 142 -5.15 20.39 1.27
N PRO A 143 -4.91 21.50 0.55
CA PRO A 143 -4.23 22.64 1.12
C PRO A 143 -4.90 23.10 2.41
N PRO A 144 -4.17 23.75 3.34
CA PRO A 144 -4.77 24.36 4.52
C PRO A 144 -5.92 25.29 4.12
N SER A 145 -7.03 25.23 4.86
CA SER A 145 -8.21 26.06 4.59
C SER A 145 -8.00 27.57 4.85
N ARG A 146 -6.92 27.92 5.59
CA ARG A 146 -6.52 29.30 5.88
C ARG A 146 -5.23 29.63 5.19
N VAL A 147 -5.27 30.60 4.30
CA VAL A 147 -4.12 31.14 3.58
C VAL A 147 -4.06 32.64 3.84
N LEU A 148 -2.88 33.17 4.22
CA LEU A 148 -2.62 34.60 4.30
C LEU A 148 -2.00 35.04 2.96
N GLU A 149 -2.72 35.87 2.23
CA GLU A 149 -2.25 36.45 0.98
C GLU A 149 -1.49 37.77 1.26
N ILE A 150 -0.21 37.81 0.90
CA ILE A 150 0.62 39.03 0.97
C ILE A 150 1.16 39.31 -0.43
N GLY A 151 0.50 40.14 -1.21
CA GLY A 151 0.83 40.40 -2.59
C GLY A 151 0.64 39.17 -3.48
N LYS A 152 1.73 38.60 -4.02
CA LYS A 152 1.69 37.34 -4.79
C LYS A 152 2.05 36.10 -3.93
N LEU A 153 2.36 36.31 -2.66
CA LEU A 153 2.78 35.23 -1.77
C LEU A 153 1.57 34.70 -1.01
N GLU A 154 1.26 33.44 -1.19
CA GLU A 154 0.25 32.69 -0.44
C GLU A 154 0.93 31.98 0.74
N ILE A 155 0.71 32.44 1.96
CA ILE A 155 1.25 31.82 3.18
C ILE A 155 0.17 30.98 3.82
N PRO A 156 0.25 29.64 3.75
CA PRO A 156 -0.74 28.80 4.41
C PRO A 156 -0.61 28.89 5.93
N LEU A 157 -1.72 29.16 6.59
CA LEU A 157 -1.82 29.22 8.04
C LEU A 157 -2.33 27.89 8.59
N GLY A 158 -1.46 26.87 8.64
CA GLY A 158 -1.81 25.57 9.19
C GLY A 158 -1.14 24.40 8.45
N ARG A 159 -1.45 23.18 8.89
CA ARG A 159 -1.04 21.94 8.22
C ARG A 159 -2.03 21.59 7.12
N PRO A 160 -1.62 20.85 6.07
CA PRO A 160 -2.55 20.27 5.10
C PRO A 160 -3.63 19.44 5.79
N GLU A 161 -4.86 19.56 5.30
CA GLU A 161 -5.98 18.75 5.77
C GLU A 161 -5.93 17.39 5.06
N VAL A 162 -5.76 16.32 5.83
CA VAL A 162 -5.77 14.95 5.30
C VAL A 162 -7.07 14.28 5.74
N GLU A 163 -7.89 13.90 4.75
CA GLU A 163 -9.17 13.23 4.98
C GLU A 163 -9.06 11.75 4.60
N MET A 164 -9.35 10.85 5.55
CA MET A 164 -9.51 9.41 5.26
C MET A 164 -10.84 9.15 4.55
N ARG A 165 -10.79 8.43 3.44
CA ARG A 165 -12.00 8.06 2.68
C ARG A 165 -12.65 6.76 3.18
N ARG A 166 -11.92 5.91 3.91
CA ARG A 166 -12.50 4.73 4.56
C ARG A 166 -13.56 5.16 5.56
N LYS A 167 -14.74 4.60 5.43
CA LYS A 167 -15.88 4.78 6.32
C LYS A 167 -16.05 3.55 7.20
N SER A 168 -17.08 3.49 8.03
CA SER A 168 -17.23 2.53 9.12
C SER A 168 -16.14 2.66 10.20
N VAL A 169 -16.45 2.25 11.40
CA VAL A 169 -15.54 2.39 12.55
C VAL A 169 -14.73 1.11 12.69
N PRO A 170 -13.39 1.18 12.76
CA PRO A 170 -12.57 -0.02 12.94
C PRO A 170 -12.67 -0.56 14.37
N PHE A 171 -12.44 -1.88 14.53
CA PHE A 171 -12.59 -2.56 15.81
C PHE A 171 -11.70 -1.98 16.92
N TRP A 172 -10.47 -1.54 16.62
CA TRP A 172 -9.57 -0.96 17.61
C TRP A 172 -10.07 0.35 18.21
N LYS A 173 -10.83 1.13 17.45
CA LYS A 173 -11.46 2.35 17.95
C LYS A 173 -12.62 2.00 18.87
N LEU A 174 -13.44 1.03 18.51
CA LEU A 174 -14.53 0.51 19.34
C LEU A 174 -14.00 -0.11 20.65
N LEU A 175 -12.93 -0.92 20.58
CA LEU A 175 -12.24 -1.42 21.76
C LEU A 175 -11.75 -0.30 22.66
N GLY A 176 -11.20 0.75 22.07
CA GLY A 176 -10.70 1.92 22.78
C GLY A 176 -11.80 2.68 23.54
N GLU A 177 -13.03 2.70 23.04
CA GLU A 177 -14.20 3.27 23.75
C GLU A 177 -14.55 2.48 25.02
N HIS A 178 -14.15 1.21 25.08
CA HIS A 178 -14.29 0.32 26.23
C HIS A 178 -13.01 0.14 27.06
N ASP A 179 -12.06 1.07 26.96
CA ASP A 179 -10.78 1.08 27.66
C ASP A 179 -9.85 -0.14 27.34
N ILE A 180 -10.09 -0.85 26.23
CA ILE A 180 -9.22 -1.91 25.73
C ILE A 180 -8.20 -1.31 24.79
N HIS A 181 -6.91 -1.49 25.14
CA HIS A 181 -5.79 -0.93 24.39
C HIS A 181 -5.49 -1.71 23.11
N SER A 182 -5.11 -1.03 22.03
CA SER A 182 -4.66 -1.67 20.80
C SER A 182 -3.39 -1.00 20.28
N THR A 183 -2.43 -1.81 19.80
CA THR A 183 -1.25 -1.35 19.06
C THR A 183 -1.35 -1.86 17.63
N ILE A 184 -1.54 -0.95 16.68
CA ILE A 184 -1.83 -1.22 15.27
C ILE A 184 -0.65 -0.76 14.43
N LEU A 185 0.09 -1.71 13.85
CA LEU A 185 1.30 -1.45 13.10
C LEU A 185 1.12 -1.84 11.64
N ARG A 186 1.31 -0.88 10.76
CA ARG A 186 1.39 -1.11 9.32
C ARG A 186 0.18 -1.83 8.72
N VAL A 187 -0.99 -1.79 9.34
CA VAL A 187 -2.25 -2.25 8.73
C VAL A 187 -2.63 -1.31 7.59
N PRO A 188 -2.88 -1.81 6.37
CA PRO A 188 -3.24 -0.98 5.22
C PRO A 188 -4.46 -0.08 5.44
N ILE A 189 -4.49 1.04 4.72
CA ILE A 189 -5.57 2.05 4.76
C ILE A 189 -5.77 2.64 6.18
N THR A 190 -4.66 2.97 6.83
CA THR A 190 -4.63 3.65 8.14
C THR A 190 -3.99 5.04 8.08
N PHE A 191 -3.82 5.61 6.88
CA PHE A 191 -3.38 6.99 6.70
C PHE A 191 -4.55 7.90 6.27
N PRO A 192 -4.79 9.04 6.95
CA PRO A 192 -4.16 9.49 8.19
C PRO A 192 -4.54 8.62 9.39
N PRO A 193 -3.67 8.58 10.46
CA PRO A 193 -3.93 7.77 11.63
C PRO A 193 -5.17 8.26 12.41
N GLU A 194 -6.00 7.33 12.85
CA GLU A 194 -7.20 7.62 13.63
C GLU A 194 -6.87 7.79 15.11
N GLU A 195 -7.61 8.65 15.78
CA GLU A 195 -7.55 8.83 17.24
C GLU A 195 -8.33 7.74 17.97
N PHE A 196 -7.68 7.01 18.91
CA PHE A 196 -8.30 5.99 19.76
C PHE A 196 -7.45 5.70 21.01
N ASN A 197 -7.89 4.77 21.86
CA ASN A 197 -7.09 4.32 23.02
C ASN A 197 -6.03 3.31 22.59
N GLY A 198 -4.89 3.77 22.07
CA GLY A 198 -3.86 2.87 21.58
C GLY A 198 -2.73 3.61 20.86
N HIS A 199 -1.96 2.82 20.12
CA HIS A 199 -0.90 3.28 19.24
C HIS A 199 -1.17 2.80 17.82
N LEU A 200 -0.90 3.67 16.84
CA LEU A 200 -1.02 3.34 15.43
C LEU A 200 0.17 3.92 14.66
N LEU A 201 0.79 3.10 13.81
CA LEU A 201 1.71 3.53 12.75
C LEU A 201 1.06 3.23 11.40
N SER A 202 0.85 4.27 10.60
CA SER A 202 0.20 4.18 9.28
C SER A 202 1.00 3.33 8.29
N ALA A 203 0.30 2.79 7.29
CA ALA A 203 0.83 1.89 6.28
C ALA A 203 0.48 2.35 4.86
N MET A 204 0.13 1.37 4.03
CA MET A 204 -0.26 1.52 2.63
C MET A 204 -1.08 2.79 2.39
N CYS A 205 -0.69 3.53 1.36
CA CYS A 205 -1.16 4.87 1.01
C CYS A 205 -0.63 6.03 1.87
N THR A 206 0.30 5.80 2.81
CA THR A 206 1.13 6.89 3.35
C THR A 206 2.05 7.39 2.24
N PRO A 207 1.98 8.67 1.86
CA PRO A 207 2.77 9.19 0.75
C PRO A 207 4.26 9.36 1.11
N ASP A 208 5.09 9.55 0.10
CA ASP A 208 6.44 10.09 0.27
C ASP A 208 6.40 11.60 0.58
N LEU A 209 7.55 12.21 0.83
CA LEU A 209 7.63 13.64 1.17
C LEU A 209 7.21 14.56 0.00
N ARG A 210 7.24 14.08 -1.24
CA ARG A 210 6.75 14.80 -2.43
C ARG A 210 5.23 14.68 -2.62
N GLY A 211 4.57 13.88 -1.79
CA GLY A 211 3.13 13.61 -1.89
C GLY A 211 2.78 12.56 -2.93
N THR A 212 3.75 11.79 -3.42
CA THR A 212 3.52 10.65 -4.33
C THR A 212 3.41 9.33 -3.56
N GLN A 213 3.05 8.25 -4.25
CA GLN A 213 3.01 6.90 -3.66
C GLN A 213 4.35 6.16 -3.78
N GLY A 214 5.44 6.91 -3.90
CA GLY A 214 6.80 6.41 -4.00
C GLY A 214 7.40 6.61 -5.40
N SER A 215 7.97 7.79 -5.66
CA SER A 215 8.77 8.04 -6.86
C SER A 215 10.24 8.06 -6.50
N PHE A 216 11.00 7.09 -7.02
CA PHE A 216 12.46 7.05 -6.85
C PHE A 216 13.17 8.17 -7.63
N SER A 217 14.42 8.45 -7.26
CA SER A 217 15.33 9.27 -8.05
C SER A 217 16.50 8.42 -8.56
N PHE A 218 16.80 8.54 -9.84
CA PHE A 218 17.90 7.83 -10.49
C PHE A 218 18.81 8.82 -11.19
N TYR A 219 20.08 8.78 -10.80
CA TYR A 219 21.10 9.71 -11.28
C TYR A 219 22.06 8.94 -12.18
N SER A 220 22.41 9.50 -13.33
CA SER A 220 23.39 8.92 -14.23
C SER A 220 24.21 10.01 -14.94
N THR A 221 25.48 9.72 -15.19
CA THR A 221 26.35 10.56 -16.03
C THR A 221 25.94 10.55 -17.49
N ALA A 222 25.13 9.57 -17.92
CA ALA A 222 24.54 9.53 -19.28
C ALA A 222 23.38 10.52 -19.48
N PHE A 223 22.76 11.01 -18.42
CA PHE A 223 21.61 11.91 -18.55
C PHE A 223 22.06 13.36 -18.78
N THR A 224 21.36 14.05 -19.69
CA THR A 224 21.62 15.47 -20.01
C THR A 224 20.56 16.42 -19.48
N ARG A 225 19.36 15.90 -19.16
CA ARG A 225 18.22 16.66 -18.64
C ARG A 225 17.43 15.82 -17.65
N VAL A 226 16.59 16.45 -16.84
CA VAL A 226 15.64 15.77 -15.96
C VAL A 226 14.50 15.19 -16.82
N ASP A 227 14.13 13.95 -16.54
CA ASP A 227 12.99 13.25 -17.14
C ASP A 227 12.18 12.55 -16.03
N GLU A 228 10.88 12.81 -15.99
CA GLU A 228 9.97 12.28 -14.98
C GLU A 228 9.04 11.16 -15.54
N SER A 229 9.21 10.77 -16.79
CA SER A 229 8.30 9.82 -17.45
C SER A 229 8.36 8.40 -16.89
N GLN A 230 9.53 7.99 -16.37
CA GLN A 230 9.78 6.65 -15.82
C GLN A 230 10.59 6.73 -14.51
N GLY A 231 10.03 7.37 -13.49
CA GLY A 231 10.75 7.77 -12.30
C GLY A 231 11.49 9.09 -12.53
N MET A 232 12.15 9.61 -11.51
CA MET A 232 12.92 10.85 -11.63
C MET A 232 14.34 10.55 -12.11
N ARG A 233 14.60 10.71 -13.41
CA ARG A 233 15.92 10.54 -14.02
C ARG A 233 16.63 11.88 -14.06
N ILE A 234 17.77 12.00 -13.39
CA ILE A 234 18.45 13.28 -13.10
C ILE A 234 19.92 13.21 -13.54
N PRO A 235 20.45 14.22 -14.22
CA PRO A 235 21.85 14.27 -14.59
C PRO A 235 22.78 14.25 -13.37
N LEU A 236 23.82 13.41 -13.41
CA LEU A 236 24.96 13.42 -12.51
C LEU A 236 26.14 14.05 -13.24
N ARG A 237 26.46 15.29 -12.91
CA ARG A 237 27.47 16.10 -13.64
C ARG A 237 28.86 15.81 -13.11
N LYS A 238 29.80 15.52 -14.02
CA LYS A 238 31.20 15.34 -13.67
C LYS A 238 31.85 16.69 -13.35
N THR A 239 32.67 16.72 -12.30
CA THR A 239 33.50 17.85 -11.87
C THR A 239 34.97 17.46 -11.81
N GLU A 240 35.85 18.37 -11.43
CA GLU A 240 37.29 18.05 -11.26
C GLU A 240 37.56 17.05 -10.14
N THR A 241 36.71 16.99 -9.10
CA THR A 241 36.93 16.19 -7.89
C THR A 241 35.95 15.04 -7.73
N GLY A 242 34.99 14.86 -8.66
CA GLY A 242 33.97 13.83 -8.58
C GLY A 242 32.74 14.16 -9.43
N PHE A 243 31.58 14.11 -8.82
CA PHE A 243 30.27 14.34 -9.45
C PHE A 243 29.39 15.19 -8.58
N GLU A 244 28.50 15.95 -9.18
CA GLU A 244 27.54 16.82 -8.50
C GLU A 244 26.13 16.64 -9.08
N SER A 245 25.13 16.73 -8.23
CA SER A 245 23.72 16.78 -8.60
C SER A 245 22.90 17.38 -7.45
N LYS A 246 21.58 17.22 -7.50
CA LYS A 246 20.65 17.71 -6.49
C LYS A 246 19.50 16.73 -6.28
N VAL A 247 19.02 16.65 -5.05
CA VAL A 247 17.79 15.93 -4.71
C VAL A 247 16.61 16.90 -4.91
N LEU A 248 15.65 16.49 -5.76
CA LEU A 248 14.42 17.25 -5.97
C LEU A 248 13.40 16.82 -4.92
N GLY A 249 13.01 17.72 -4.06
CA GLY A 249 12.12 17.50 -2.92
C GLY A 249 10.66 17.86 -3.17
N PRO A 250 9.90 18.18 -2.10
CA PRO A 250 8.54 18.66 -2.20
C PRO A 250 8.47 20.03 -2.90
N GLN A 251 7.28 20.40 -3.38
CA GLN A 251 7.04 21.72 -3.95
C GLN A 251 7.13 22.80 -2.87
N GLY A 252 7.84 23.85 -3.19
CA GLY A 252 7.90 25.08 -2.39
C GLY A 252 6.68 25.98 -2.60
N PRO A 253 6.62 27.12 -1.88
CA PRO A 253 5.50 28.07 -1.95
C PRO A 253 5.28 28.70 -3.32
N GLU A 254 6.33 28.77 -4.15
CA GLU A 254 6.28 29.33 -5.51
C GLU A 254 5.94 28.28 -6.58
N GLY A 255 5.73 27.03 -6.16
CA GLY A 255 5.39 25.91 -7.04
C GLY A 255 6.59 25.12 -7.57
N ASP A 256 7.81 25.64 -7.42
CA ASP A 256 9.04 24.95 -7.79
C ASP A 256 9.45 23.91 -6.75
N ALA A 257 10.12 22.83 -7.19
CA ALA A 257 10.63 21.82 -6.28
C ALA A 257 11.76 22.41 -5.39
N LEU A 258 11.69 22.16 -4.09
CA LEU A 258 12.80 22.47 -3.19
C LEU A 258 13.96 21.51 -3.47
N GLU A 259 15.19 22.01 -3.40
CA GLU A 259 16.37 21.28 -3.83
C GLU A 259 17.39 21.15 -2.71
N VAL A 260 18.05 19.99 -2.63
CA VAL A 260 19.20 19.76 -1.77
C VAL A 260 20.38 19.33 -2.64
N PRO A 261 21.43 20.17 -2.81
CA PRO A 261 22.60 19.80 -3.58
C PRO A 261 23.41 18.69 -2.87
N PHE A 262 24.05 17.85 -3.67
CA PHE A 262 25.01 16.86 -3.18
C PHE A 262 26.21 16.72 -4.11
N SER A 263 27.31 16.23 -3.54
CA SER A 263 28.48 15.79 -4.30
C SER A 263 28.79 14.32 -4.01
N LEU A 264 29.31 13.63 -5.00
CA LEU A 264 29.69 12.21 -4.95
C LEU A 264 31.14 12.09 -5.44
N ARG A 265 32.00 11.46 -4.65
CA ARG A 265 33.40 11.26 -5.02
C ARG A 265 33.88 9.87 -4.59
N ARG A 266 34.84 9.35 -5.34
CA ARG A 266 35.54 8.12 -4.94
C ARG A 266 36.53 8.46 -3.82
N ALA A 267 36.51 7.69 -2.74
CA ALA A 267 37.45 7.89 -1.65
C ALA A 267 38.88 7.62 -2.09
N LYS A 268 39.86 8.24 -1.44
CA LYS A 268 41.29 8.09 -1.78
C LYS A 268 41.79 6.64 -1.67
N SER A 269 41.18 5.83 -0.79
CA SER A 269 41.44 4.38 -0.69
C SER A 269 41.02 3.60 -1.94
N GLY A 270 40.06 4.12 -2.70
CA GLY A 270 39.45 3.46 -3.87
C GLY A 270 38.41 2.38 -3.54
N GLU A 271 38.19 2.06 -2.27
CA GLU A 271 37.32 0.94 -1.83
C GLU A 271 35.84 1.37 -1.67
N HIS A 272 35.59 2.65 -1.39
CA HIS A 272 34.27 3.19 -1.18
C HIS A 272 34.11 4.56 -1.84
N TRP A 273 32.88 5.06 -1.85
CA TRP A 273 32.50 6.38 -2.33
C TRP A 273 32.01 7.23 -1.18
N GLU A 274 32.17 8.52 -1.28
CA GLU A 274 31.71 9.51 -0.32
C GLU A 274 30.61 10.38 -0.94
N LEU A 275 29.43 10.34 -0.34
CA LEU A 275 28.32 11.23 -0.65
C LEU A 275 28.27 12.36 0.36
N GLU A 276 28.51 13.59 -0.07
CA GLU A 276 28.34 14.78 0.76
C GLU A 276 26.98 15.43 0.46
N VAL A 277 26.09 15.46 1.44
CA VAL A 277 24.76 16.06 1.35
C VAL A 277 24.37 16.68 2.67
N ASP A 278 23.73 17.84 2.65
CA ASP A 278 23.33 18.62 3.85
C ASP A 278 24.49 18.80 4.86
N LYS A 279 25.71 19.06 4.35
CA LYS A 279 26.96 19.24 5.11
C LYS A 279 27.42 18.01 5.90
N ARG A 280 26.97 16.82 5.52
CA ARG A 280 27.38 15.54 6.10
C ARG A 280 27.94 14.65 5.02
N THR A 281 28.97 13.88 5.36
CA THR A 281 29.58 12.89 4.48
C THR A 281 29.10 11.50 4.89
N HIS A 282 28.62 10.74 3.90
CA HIS A 282 28.15 9.37 4.04
C HIS A 282 29.01 8.46 3.17
N GLU A 283 29.47 7.37 3.76
CA GLU A 283 30.22 6.33 3.04
C GLU A 283 29.24 5.47 2.26
N LEU A 284 29.55 5.21 0.98
CA LEU A 284 28.75 4.35 0.09
C LEU A 284 29.66 3.24 -0.47
N VAL A 285 29.18 2.01 -0.38
CA VAL A 285 29.80 0.84 -1.02
C VAL A 285 28.98 0.46 -2.24
N PRO A 286 29.56 0.41 -3.45
CA PRO A 286 28.83 -0.02 -4.64
C PRO A 286 28.12 -1.36 -4.44
N GLY A 287 26.88 -1.47 -4.92
CA GLY A 287 26.03 -2.65 -4.76
C GLY A 287 25.42 -2.84 -3.37
N LYS A 288 25.61 -1.90 -2.42
CA LYS A 288 25.00 -1.97 -1.08
C LYS A 288 24.21 -0.69 -0.77
N TYR A 289 23.04 -0.87 -0.16
CA TYR A 289 22.27 0.28 0.35
C TYR A 289 23.01 0.99 1.50
N SER A 290 22.96 2.31 1.48
CA SER A 290 23.37 3.13 2.63
C SER A 290 22.45 2.91 3.82
N GLU A 291 22.89 3.34 5.01
CA GLU A 291 21.98 3.68 6.10
C GLU A 291 21.03 4.81 5.68
N TRP A 292 19.98 5.07 6.49
CA TRP A 292 19.08 6.18 6.22
C TRP A 292 19.82 7.53 6.30
N ILE A 293 19.80 8.29 5.20
CA ILE A 293 20.42 9.59 5.05
C ILE A 293 19.35 10.67 5.25
N PRO A 294 19.46 11.53 6.27
CA PRO A 294 18.52 12.61 6.50
C PRO A 294 18.75 13.76 5.51
N LEU A 295 17.64 14.31 4.99
CA LEU A 295 17.62 15.44 4.06
C LEU A 295 16.76 16.57 4.63
N ARG A 296 17.19 17.81 4.44
CA ARG A 296 16.44 18.97 4.87
C ARG A 296 16.14 19.90 3.70
N PHE A 297 14.89 20.02 3.35
CA PHE A 297 14.38 20.90 2.31
C PHE A 297 13.91 22.21 2.94
N SER A 298 14.62 23.31 2.67
CA SER A 298 14.36 24.63 3.28
C SER A 298 13.66 25.56 2.29
N SER A 299 12.57 26.19 2.73
CA SER A 299 11.92 27.30 2.02
C SER A 299 12.19 28.65 2.69
N GLY A 300 13.39 28.83 3.20
CA GLY A 300 13.82 30.07 3.87
C GLY A 300 13.07 30.32 5.18
N MET A 301 12.50 31.50 5.35
CA MET A 301 11.75 31.87 6.56
C MET A 301 10.41 31.14 6.73
N LEU A 302 9.90 30.49 5.66
CA LEU A 302 8.62 29.78 5.70
C LEU A 302 8.73 28.38 6.30
N GLY A 303 9.94 27.88 6.57
CA GLY A 303 10.17 26.64 7.26
C GLY A 303 11.03 25.63 6.52
N SER A 304 10.99 24.37 6.97
CA SER A 304 11.69 23.27 6.31
C SER A 304 10.92 21.95 6.51
N ALA A 305 10.95 21.09 5.49
CA ALA A 305 10.53 19.69 5.61
C ALA A 305 11.77 18.81 5.73
N LYS A 306 11.61 17.71 6.50
CA LYS A 306 12.66 16.71 6.62
C LYS A 306 12.20 15.40 6.02
N GLY A 307 13.11 14.77 5.30
CA GLY A 307 12.94 13.44 4.75
C GLY A 307 14.16 12.58 4.99
N ILE A 308 14.03 11.30 4.71
CA ILE A 308 15.11 10.33 4.77
C ILE A 308 15.11 9.50 3.48
N VAL A 309 16.30 9.12 3.03
CA VAL A 309 16.49 8.27 1.86
C VAL A 309 17.55 7.21 2.13
N ARG A 310 17.49 6.09 1.41
CA ARG A 310 18.60 5.17 1.21
C ARG A 310 19.13 5.36 -0.19
N VAL A 311 20.44 5.15 -0.37
CA VAL A 311 21.14 5.35 -1.62
C VAL A 311 21.89 4.07 -1.99
N LEU A 312 21.92 3.75 -3.28
CA LEU A 312 22.62 2.61 -3.84
C LEU A 312 23.37 3.05 -5.08
N ILE A 313 24.70 2.84 -5.14
CA ILE A 313 25.45 2.96 -6.38
C ILE A 313 25.22 1.67 -7.18
N THR A 314 24.52 1.79 -8.30
CA THR A 314 24.16 0.65 -9.17
C THR A 314 25.22 0.37 -10.23
N SER A 315 26.00 1.40 -10.64
CA SER A 315 27.10 1.26 -11.58
C SER A 315 28.20 2.27 -11.29
N THR A 316 29.44 1.89 -11.57
CA THR A 316 30.61 2.79 -11.50
C THR A 316 31.33 2.92 -12.85
N GLU A 317 31.03 2.07 -13.82
CA GLU A 317 31.61 2.02 -15.18
C GLU A 317 30.61 1.36 -16.15
N PRO A 318 30.49 1.80 -17.40
CA PRO A 318 31.14 2.98 -18.00
C PRO A 318 30.55 4.29 -17.49
N GLU A 319 29.29 4.27 -17.03
CA GLU A 319 28.60 5.41 -16.41
C GLU A 319 28.53 5.24 -14.91
N VAL A 320 28.60 6.34 -14.18
CA VAL A 320 28.31 6.35 -12.75
C VAL A 320 26.82 6.52 -12.55
N GLU A 321 26.22 5.55 -11.87
CA GLU A 321 24.78 5.49 -11.65
C GLU A 321 24.45 5.33 -10.17
N LEU A 322 23.47 6.11 -9.73
CA LEU A 322 23.05 6.19 -8.33
C LEU A 322 21.53 6.11 -8.25
N TYR A 323 21.02 5.08 -7.60
CA TYR A 323 19.63 4.97 -7.21
C TYR A 323 19.44 5.58 -5.81
N MET A 324 18.36 6.32 -5.64
CA MET A 324 17.89 6.86 -4.37
C MET A 324 16.43 6.50 -4.18
N THR A 325 16.11 5.93 -3.02
CA THR A 325 14.71 5.58 -2.67
C THR A 325 13.79 6.80 -2.75
N PRO A 326 12.47 6.62 -2.87
CA PRO A 326 11.54 7.71 -2.61
C PRO A 326 11.86 8.41 -1.29
N ILE A 327 11.64 9.73 -1.23
CA ILE A 327 11.97 10.51 -0.03
C ILE A 327 10.93 10.21 1.04
N ASN A 328 11.26 9.33 1.96
CA ASN A 328 10.41 9.00 3.09
C ASN A 328 10.23 10.21 4.02
N ILE A 329 9.07 10.32 4.66
CA ILE A 329 8.85 11.32 5.72
C ILE A 329 9.77 10.98 6.90
N ASP A 330 10.55 11.95 7.40
CA ASP A 330 11.41 11.73 8.58
C ASP A 330 10.57 11.37 9.81
N PRO A 331 10.70 10.15 10.38
CA PRO A 331 9.90 9.73 11.53
C PRO A 331 10.23 10.50 12.82
N GLU A 332 11.39 11.13 12.92
CA GLU A 332 11.74 11.99 14.05
C GLU A 332 11.10 13.39 13.97
N SER A 333 10.71 13.83 12.78
CA SER A 333 10.09 15.13 12.53
C SER A 333 9.06 15.06 11.41
N PRO A 334 7.97 14.29 11.59
CA PRO A 334 7.03 14.02 10.49
C PRO A 334 6.35 15.28 9.96
N ALA A 335 6.44 15.49 8.64
CA ALA A 335 5.76 16.60 7.96
C ALA A 335 4.24 16.38 7.88
N LEU A 336 3.79 15.11 7.94
CA LEU A 336 2.40 14.67 7.98
C LEU A 336 2.17 13.76 9.19
N PRO A 337 0.94 13.65 9.70
CA PRO A 337 0.63 12.71 10.76
C PRO A 337 0.73 11.28 10.23
N ILE A 338 1.78 10.55 10.59
CA ILE A 338 2.00 9.14 10.21
C ILE A 338 1.74 8.17 11.36
N SER A 339 1.49 8.67 12.56
CA SER A 339 1.20 7.84 13.73
C SER A 339 0.19 8.51 14.67
N TYR A 340 -0.47 7.69 15.47
CA TYR A 340 -1.26 8.13 16.63
C TYR A 340 -0.80 7.38 17.89
N PRO A 341 -0.49 8.08 19.00
CA PRO A 341 -0.27 9.53 19.07
C PRO A 341 0.85 10.00 18.12
N GLU A 342 0.89 11.29 17.78
CA GLU A 342 1.90 11.82 16.84
C GLU A 342 3.36 11.49 17.26
N ASN A 343 3.63 11.44 18.56
CA ASN A 343 4.94 11.10 19.10
C ASN A 343 5.29 9.60 19.04
N TYR A 344 4.38 8.73 18.62
CA TYR A 344 4.66 7.30 18.52
C TYR A 344 5.68 6.98 17.41
N ALA A 345 5.60 7.67 16.26
CA ALA A 345 6.62 7.56 15.22
C ALA A 345 8.01 7.99 15.73
N VAL A 346 8.06 9.09 16.49
CA VAL A 346 9.30 9.58 17.11
C VAL A 346 9.86 8.59 18.13
N TYR A 347 8.97 7.99 18.95
CA TYR A 347 9.36 6.94 19.90
C TYR A 347 10.02 5.76 19.20
N LEU A 348 9.42 5.25 18.13
CA LEU A 348 10.00 4.15 17.37
C LEU A 348 11.36 4.53 16.75
N ALA A 349 11.48 5.74 16.19
CA ALA A 349 12.75 6.20 15.62
C ALA A 349 13.86 6.37 16.68
N LYS A 350 13.51 6.77 17.90
CA LYS A 350 14.48 6.84 19.01
C LYS A 350 14.87 5.45 19.53
N LEU A 351 14.00 4.47 19.40
CA LEU A 351 14.23 3.10 19.84
C LEU A 351 15.16 2.33 18.89
N MET A 352 14.94 2.46 17.58
CA MET A 352 15.55 1.56 16.59
C MET A 352 16.30 2.26 15.46
N GLY A 353 16.36 3.61 15.48
CA GLY A 353 16.85 4.42 14.37
C GLY A 353 15.76 4.77 13.36
N SER A 354 16.16 5.48 12.32
CA SER A 354 15.25 5.79 11.20
C SER A 354 14.74 4.53 10.52
N TYR A 355 13.52 4.58 9.99
CA TYR A 355 12.84 3.46 9.35
C TYR A 355 11.96 3.94 8.20
N SER A 356 11.58 3.04 7.32
CA SER A 356 10.70 3.35 6.19
C SER A 356 9.30 3.77 6.65
N THR A 357 8.90 4.97 6.25
CA THR A 357 7.57 5.55 6.53
C THR A 357 6.65 5.52 5.33
N LEU A 358 7.19 5.23 4.14
CA LEU A 358 6.41 5.11 2.91
C LEU A 358 5.39 3.96 3.02
N GLY A 359 4.20 4.17 2.49
CA GLY A 359 3.12 3.17 2.53
C GLY A 359 3.43 1.92 1.72
N LEU A 360 4.05 2.09 0.56
CA LEU A 360 4.54 1.03 -0.34
C LEU A 360 6.06 1.16 -0.38
N ALA A 361 6.74 0.52 0.57
CA ALA A 361 8.14 0.79 0.87
C ALA A 361 9.12 0.13 -0.11
N GLU A 362 8.75 -1.04 -0.62
CA GLU A 362 9.55 -1.82 -1.58
C GLU A 362 9.37 -1.26 -2.99
N ASP A 363 10.48 -0.86 -3.63
CA ASP A 363 10.42 -0.14 -4.90
C ASP A 363 10.27 -1.08 -6.10
N THR A 364 9.07 -1.62 -6.27
CA THR A 364 8.71 -2.47 -7.41
C THR A 364 8.80 -1.70 -8.74
N TRP A 365 8.66 -0.37 -8.71
CA TRP A 365 8.76 0.44 -9.91
C TRP A 365 10.19 0.55 -10.40
N ALA A 366 11.16 0.78 -9.51
CA ALA A 366 12.57 0.82 -9.87
C ALA A 366 13.04 -0.52 -10.50
N LEU A 367 12.58 -1.66 -9.96
CA LEU A 367 12.88 -2.97 -10.56
C LEU A 367 12.18 -3.16 -11.93
N ASN A 368 10.93 -2.74 -12.08
CA ASN A 368 10.22 -2.79 -13.36
C ASN A 368 10.89 -1.96 -14.46
N GLU A 369 11.46 -0.80 -14.10
CA GLU A 369 12.18 0.08 -15.01
C GLU A 369 13.68 -0.24 -15.12
N ARG A 370 14.13 -1.35 -14.50
CA ARG A 370 15.53 -1.83 -14.50
C ARG A 370 16.53 -0.81 -13.97
N VAL A 371 16.11 0.00 -13.01
CA VAL A 371 16.96 0.94 -12.29
C VAL A 371 17.73 0.24 -11.18
N ILE A 372 17.09 -0.74 -10.56
CA ILE A 372 17.72 -1.71 -9.65
C ILE A 372 17.50 -3.13 -10.20
N ASP A 373 18.38 -4.04 -9.85
CA ASP A 373 18.26 -5.45 -10.18
C ASP A 373 17.46 -6.24 -9.13
N GLU A 374 17.26 -7.52 -9.37
CA GLU A 374 16.53 -8.43 -8.50
C GLU A 374 17.16 -8.53 -7.11
N GLN A 375 18.50 -8.55 -7.00
CA GLN A 375 19.17 -8.64 -5.72
C GLN A 375 19.00 -7.36 -4.90
N ALA A 376 19.16 -6.21 -5.51
CA ALA A 376 18.95 -4.92 -4.85
C ALA A 376 17.50 -4.75 -4.35
N PHE A 377 16.53 -5.26 -5.11
CA PHE A 377 15.13 -5.28 -4.65
C PHE A 377 14.94 -6.17 -3.42
N LEU A 378 15.50 -7.39 -3.41
CA LEU A 378 15.44 -8.31 -2.26
C LEU A 378 16.11 -7.71 -1.03
N ASP A 379 17.29 -7.11 -1.20
CA ASP A 379 17.99 -6.43 -0.11
C ASP A 379 17.14 -5.33 0.51
N GLN A 380 16.49 -4.50 -0.32
CA GLN A 380 15.57 -3.46 0.16
C GLN A 380 14.36 -4.06 0.89
N ALA A 381 13.73 -5.09 0.33
CA ALA A 381 12.57 -5.73 0.93
C ALA A 381 12.91 -6.31 2.30
N TYR A 382 14.06 -6.96 2.45
CA TYR A 382 14.48 -7.53 3.73
C TYR A 382 14.98 -6.49 4.73
N LEU A 383 15.56 -5.36 4.29
CA LEU A 383 15.84 -4.22 5.17
C LEU A 383 14.54 -3.67 5.79
N ASN A 384 13.52 -3.42 4.97
CA ASN A 384 12.21 -2.94 5.42
C ASN A 384 11.51 -3.97 6.34
N HIS A 385 11.61 -5.26 5.99
CA HIS A 385 11.06 -6.34 6.82
C HIS A 385 11.70 -6.38 8.20
N GLY A 386 13.04 -6.26 8.29
CA GLY A 386 13.77 -6.24 9.56
C GLY A 386 13.41 -5.04 10.46
N GLU A 387 13.20 -3.86 9.87
CA GLU A 387 12.69 -2.68 10.60
C GLU A 387 11.31 -2.97 11.20
N ARG A 388 10.43 -3.62 10.44
CA ARG A 388 9.06 -3.96 10.88
C ARG A 388 9.04 -5.04 11.96
N GLU A 389 9.93 -6.02 11.89
CA GLU A 389 10.10 -7.01 12.97
C GLU A 389 10.45 -6.35 14.30
N GLN A 390 11.37 -5.39 14.30
CA GLN A 390 11.75 -4.65 15.53
C GLN A 390 10.54 -3.90 16.12
N MET A 391 9.74 -3.23 15.28
CA MET A 391 8.50 -2.58 15.72
C MET A 391 7.51 -3.56 16.32
N PHE A 392 7.30 -4.70 15.66
CA PHE A 392 6.35 -5.72 16.06
C PHE A 392 6.72 -6.35 17.41
N PHE A 393 7.97 -6.77 17.59
CA PHE A 393 8.41 -7.36 18.83
C PHE A 393 8.41 -6.36 20.00
N ASN A 394 8.73 -5.08 19.73
CA ASN A 394 8.54 -4.03 20.73
C ASN A 394 7.06 -3.88 21.12
N ALA A 395 6.16 -3.89 20.14
CA ALA A 395 4.71 -3.82 20.43
C ALA A 395 4.22 -5.01 21.23
N LEU A 396 4.67 -6.23 20.94
CA LEU A 396 4.35 -7.43 21.74
C LEU A 396 4.80 -7.30 23.19
N GLU A 397 6.00 -6.78 23.43
CA GLU A 397 6.53 -6.55 24.78
C GLU A 397 5.73 -5.47 25.54
N LYS A 398 5.41 -4.37 24.86
CA LYS A 398 4.77 -3.19 25.50
C LYS A 398 3.25 -3.30 25.60
N THR A 399 2.63 -4.28 24.94
CA THR A 399 1.17 -4.49 24.96
C THR A 399 0.83 -5.85 25.57
N PRO A 400 0.90 -6.01 26.90
CA PRO A 400 0.63 -7.29 27.58
C PRO A 400 -0.86 -7.66 27.62
N ARG A 401 -1.77 -6.73 27.30
CA ARG A 401 -3.23 -6.90 27.25
C ARG A 401 -3.82 -6.11 26.10
N GLY A 402 -4.93 -6.59 25.53
CA GLY A 402 -5.64 -5.94 24.42
C GLY A 402 -5.24 -6.51 23.08
N VAL A 403 -5.00 -5.68 22.07
CA VAL A 403 -4.70 -6.14 20.71
C VAL A 403 -3.35 -5.64 20.22
N VAL A 404 -2.58 -6.52 19.61
CA VAL A 404 -1.44 -6.17 18.75
C VAL A 404 -1.75 -6.66 17.34
N ALA A 405 -1.74 -5.78 16.36
CA ALA A 405 -1.87 -6.15 14.95
C ALA A 405 -0.69 -5.55 14.18
N CYS A 406 0.00 -6.38 13.39
CA CYS A 406 1.07 -5.94 12.51
C CYS A 406 0.93 -6.65 11.16
N VAL A 407 1.05 -5.88 10.06
CA VAL A 407 1.03 -6.42 8.69
C VAL A 407 2.43 -6.30 8.09
N PHE A 408 2.92 -7.39 7.52
CA PHE A 408 4.18 -7.51 6.81
C PHE A 408 3.93 -7.61 5.32
N ASP A 409 4.34 -6.60 4.55
CA ASP A 409 4.09 -6.51 3.10
C ASP A 409 5.16 -7.23 2.27
N ALA A 410 6.32 -7.59 2.86
CA ALA A 410 7.43 -8.17 2.11
C ALA A 410 7.03 -9.47 1.38
N SER A 411 6.14 -10.28 1.97
CA SER A 411 5.63 -11.51 1.34
C SER A 411 4.85 -11.22 0.06
N ASP A 412 4.00 -10.21 0.05
CA ASP A 412 3.29 -9.75 -1.13
C ASP A 412 4.25 -9.19 -2.19
N ARG A 413 5.14 -8.26 -1.80
CA ARG A 413 6.06 -7.59 -2.72
C ARG A 413 7.03 -8.55 -3.40
N ILE A 414 7.58 -9.50 -2.65
CA ILE A 414 8.47 -10.52 -3.20
C ILE A 414 7.70 -11.43 -4.16
N GLN A 415 6.48 -11.85 -3.83
CA GLN A 415 5.67 -12.67 -4.73
C GLN A 415 5.32 -11.93 -6.03
N HIS A 416 4.94 -10.65 -5.96
CA HIS A 416 4.72 -9.86 -7.17
C HIS A 416 5.91 -9.88 -8.12
N MET A 417 7.14 -9.80 -7.62
CA MET A 417 8.34 -9.67 -8.45
C MET A 417 8.97 -11.00 -8.83
N PHE A 418 8.80 -12.05 -8.01
CA PHE A 418 9.50 -13.32 -8.19
C PHE A 418 8.58 -14.51 -8.49
N TYR A 419 7.25 -14.39 -8.48
CA TYR A 419 6.35 -15.49 -8.85
C TYR A 419 6.64 -16.05 -10.24
N ARG A 420 7.06 -15.18 -11.17
CA ARG A 420 7.50 -15.52 -12.52
C ARG A 420 8.65 -16.54 -12.56
N THR A 421 9.46 -16.62 -11.50
CA THR A 421 10.60 -17.57 -11.45
C THR A 421 10.17 -19.03 -11.23
N LEU A 422 8.92 -19.26 -10.81
CA LEU A 422 8.31 -20.59 -10.77
C LEU A 422 7.95 -21.14 -12.17
N GLU A 423 7.93 -20.26 -13.18
CA GLU A 423 7.47 -20.57 -14.55
C GLU A 423 8.57 -20.16 -15.54
N PRO A 424 9.42 -21.09 -16.01
CA PRO A 424 10.54 -20.77 -16.92
C PRO A 424 10.09 -20.02 -18.19
N ASP A 425 8.91 -20.36 -18.74
CA ASP A 425 8.37 -19.79 -19.97
C ASP A 425 7.56 -18.50 -19.75
N HIS A 426 7.58 -17.93 -18.53
CA HIS A 426 6.86 -16.69 -18.25
C HIS A 426 7.36 -15.54 -19.14
N PRO A 427 6.46 -14.75 -19.80
CA PRO A 427 6.86 -13.69 -20.73
C PRO A 427 7.86 -12.67 -20.16
N ALA A 428 7.74 -12.35 -18.86
CA ALA A 428 8.63 -11.43 -18.16
C ALA A 428 10.06 -11.97 -17.98
N ASN A 429 10.31 -13.27 -18.19
CA ASN A 429 11.63 -13.90 -18.08
C ASN A 429 12.45 -13.79 -19.36
N ARG A 430 11.82 -13.43 -20.48
CA ARG A 430 12.53 -13.32 -21.77
C ARG A 430 13.71 -12.36 -21.69
N GLY A 431 14.93 -12.88 -21.94
CA GLY A 431 16.17 -12.12 -21.88
C GLY A 431 16.62 -11.69 -20.48
N ARG A 432 16.18 -12.40 -19.44
CA ARG A 432 16.59 -12.19 -18.05
C ARG A 432 17.21 -13.45 -17.47
N GLU A 433 18.23 -13.26 -16.62
CA GLU A 433 18.75 -14.31 -15.76
C GLU A 433 17.78 -14.52 -14.60
N THR A 434 17.16 -15.68 -14.51
CA THR A 434 16.17 -16.00 -13.47
C THR A 434 16.52 -17.22 -12.65
N GLU A 435 17.48 -18.03 -13.11
CA GLU A 435 17.85 -19.29 -12.47
C GLU A 435 18.36 -19.10 -11.05
N ALA A 436 19.12 -18.03 -10.80
CA ALA A 436 19.62 -17.65 -9.48
C ALA A 436 18.51 -17.32 -8.45
N TYR A 437 17.29 -17.04 -8.91
CA TYR A 437 16.18 -16.58 -8.08
C TYR A 437 15.04 -17.59 -7.92
N THR A 438 15.19 -18.81 -8.39
CA THR A 438 14.16 -19.87 -8.30
C THR A 438 13.81 -20.27 -6.87
N GLY A 439 14.76 -20.12 -5.91
CA GLY A 439 14.56 -20.40 -4.49
C GLY A 439 14.00 -19.24 -3.65
N VAL A 440 13.84 -18.04 -4.24
CA VAL A 440 13.50 -16.81 -3.48
C VAL A 440 12.18 -16.93 -2.74
N LEU A 441 11.17 -17.50 -3.37
CA LEU A 441 9.85 -17.67 -2.72
C LEU A 441 9.93 -18.64 -1.54
N GLU A 442 10.61 -19.78 -1.70
CA GLU A 442 10.79 -20.72 -0.59
C GLU A 442 11.52 -20.07 0.59
N ASP A 443 12.60 -19.33 0.32
CA ASP A 443 13.34 -18.63 1.37
C ASP A 443 12.52 -17.54 2.06
N MET A 444 11.68 -16.83 1.32
CA MET A 444 10.74 -15.87 1.89
C MET A 444 9.73 -16.56 2.80
N TYR A 445 9.12 -17.68 2.39
CA TYR A 445 8.20 -18.46 3.23
C TYR A 445 8.86 -18.97 4.51
N LYS A 446 10.10 -19.46 4.45
CA LYS A 446 10.88 -19.86 5.62
C LYS A 446 11.13 -18.71 6.60
N ARG A 447 11.36 -17.49 6.09
CA ARG A 447 11.49 -16.29 6.94
C ARG A 447 10.18 -15.94 7.63
N MET A 448 9.06 -16.05 6.92
CA MET A 448 7.73 -15.85 7.53
C MET A 448 7.44 -16.91 8.59
N ASP A 449 7.80 -18.16 8.36
CA ASP A 449 7.67 -19.25 9.34
C ASP A 449 8.54 -19.02 10.58
N ASP A 450 9.78 -18.56 10.43
CA ASP A 450 10.65 -18.17 11.54
C ASP A 450 10.05 -17.03 12.37
N LEU A 451 9.49 -16.00 11.72
CA LEU A 451 8.79 -14.91 12.39
C LEU A 451 7.59 -15.43 13.22
N VAL A 452 6.82 -16.39 12.68
CA VAL A 452 5.74 -17.07 13.40
C VAL A 452 6.29 -17.81 14.61
N GLY A 453 7.35 -18.58 14.47
CA GLY A 453 7.99 -19.31 15.57
C GLY A 453 8.48 -18.41 16.69
N ARG A 454 9.18 -17.33 16.35
CA ARG A 454 9.65 -16.31 17.31
C ARG A 454 8.48 -15.58 17.99
N THR A 455 7.37 -15.41 17.29
CA THR A 455 6.13 -14.85 17.86
C THR A 455 5.52 -15.81 18.88
N MET A 456 5.31 -17.08 18.52
CA MET A 456 4.74 -18.09 19.40
C MET A 456 5.51 -18.22 20.73
N GLN A 457 6.84 -18.12 20.69
CA GLN A 457 7.70 -18.17 21.88
C GLN A 457 7.47 -17.01 22.89
N ARG A 458 6.83 -15.93 22.46
CA ARG A 458 6.57 -14.71 23.26
C ARG A 458 5.13 -14.58 23.74
N LEU A 459 4.31 -15.61 23.49
CA LEU A 459 2.90 -15.59 23.87
C LEU A 459 2.70 -16.37 25.17
N ASP A 460 1.76 -15.90 25.99
CA ASP A 460 1.23 -16.64 27.15
C ASP A 460 -0.03 -17.43 26.75
N GLU A 461 -0.49 -18.32 27.63
CA GLU A 461 -1.65 -19.21 27.42
C GLU A 461 -2.97 -18.43 27.21
N ASP A 462 -3.07 -17.22 27.76
CA ASP A 462 -4.23 -16.33 27.66
C ASP A 462 -4.21 -15.47 26.37
N THR A 463 -3.22 -15.68 25.50
CA THR A 463 -3.09 -14.94 24.24
C THR A 463 -3.65 -15.75 23.07
N LEU A 464 -4.57 -15.16 22.32
CA LEU A 464 -5.06 -15.67 21.04
C LEU A 464 -4.17 -15.14 19.92
N LEU A 465 -3.57 -16.04 19.16
CA LEU A 465 -2.77 -15.73 17.97
C LEU A 465 -3.56 -16.04 16.71
N PHE A 466 -3.59 -15.09 15.79
CA PHE A 466 -3.93 -15.29 14.39
C PHE A 466 -2.74 -14.95 13.50
N VAL A 467 -2.35 -15.88 12.63
CA VAL A 467 -1.48 -15.63 11.50
C VAL A 467 -2.34 -15.70 10.25
N LEU A 468 -2.38 -14.63 9.48
CA LEU A 468 -3.29 -14.54 8.32
C LEU A 468 -2.66 -13.82 7.14
N SER A 469 -3.17 -14.13 5.94
CA SER A 469 -3.02 -13.28 4.76
C SER A 469 -4.39 -12.85 4.24
N ASP A 470 -4.44 -11.72 3.62
CA ASP A 470 -5.65 -11.13 3.08
C ASP A 470 -6.06 -11.72 1.73
N HIS A 471 -5.11 -12.31 0.99
CA HIS A 471 -5.29 -13.04 -0.27
C HIS A 471 -4.11 -13.98 -0.52
N GLY A 472 -4.23 -14.84 -1.54
CA GLY A 472 -3.15 -15.65 -2.10
C GLY A 472 -2.57 -15.02 -3.36
N PHE A 473 -1.91 -15.84 -4.21
CA PHE A 473 -1.22 -15.40 -5.42
C PHE A 473 -1.45 -16.35 -6.61
N GLU A 474 -1.31 -15.80 -7.81
CA GLU A 474 -1.23 -16.53 -9.09
C GLU A 474 -0.28 -15.83 -10.05
N SER A 475 0.11 -16.52 -11.12
CA SER A 475 0.91 -15.96 -12.20
C SER A 475 0.17 -14.85 -12.94
N PHE A 476 0.90 -13.81 -13.37
CA PHE A 476 0.42 -12.75 -14.24
C PHE A 476 1.21 -12.73 -15.54
N GLN A 477 0.73 -13.39 -16.57
CA GLN A 477 1.38 -13.55 -17.85
C GLN A 477 0.86 -12.60 -18.94
N ARG A 478 -0.47 -12.26 -18.89
CA ARG A 478 -1.11 -11.41 -19.92
C ARG A 478 -2.03 -10.36 -19.34
N GLY A 479 -1.89 -9.15 -19.83
CA GLY A 479 -2.78 -8.03 -19.57
C GLY A 479 -4.01 -8.03 -20.46
N VAL A 480 -5.18 -7.70 -19.88
CA VAL A 480 -6.44 -7.49 -20.61
C VAL A 480 -6.78 -6.01 -20.58
N ASN A 481 -6.83 -5.33 -21.72
CA ASN A 481 -7.28 -3.96 -21.81
C ASN A 481 -8.79 -3.90 -22.01
N LEU A 482 -9.52 -3.71 -20.92
CA LEU A 482 -10.98 -3.62 -20.96
C LEU A 482 -11.48 -2.40 -21.72
N ASN A 483 -10.77 -1.28 -21.69
CA ASN A 483 -11.18 -0.07 -22.41
C ASN A 483 -11.07 -0.27 -23.93
N THR A 484 -10.04 -1.00 -24.38
CA THR A 484 -9.92 -1.40 -25.80
C THR A 484 -11.06 -2.34 -26.19
N TRP A 485 -11.37 -3.34 -25.35
CA TRP A 485 -12.52 -4.22 -25.62
C TRP A 485 -13.84 -3.43 -25.65
N LEU A 486 -14.07 -2.52 -24.73
CA LEU A 486 -15.24 -1.64 -24.71
C LEU A 486 -15.30 -0.76 -25.96
N HIS A 487 -14.17 -0.27 -26.45
CA HIS A 487 -14.08 0.53 -27.67
C HIS A 487 -14.44 -0.30 -28.89
N GLN A 488 -13.84 -1.47 -29.06
CA GLN A 488 -14.11 -2.37 -30.20
C GLN A 488 -15.56 -2.85 -30.24
N ASN A 489 -16.24 -2.90 -29.09
CA ASN A 489 -17.65 -3.31 -28.99
C ASN A 489 -18.63 -2.12 -28.90
N GLY A 490 -18.18 -0.87 -29.12
CA GLY A 490 -19.03 0.31 -29.22
C GLY A 490 -19.59 0.85 -27.90
N TYR A 491 -19.02 0.46 -26.76
CA TYR A 491 -19.38 0.97 -25.43
C TYR A 491 -18.55 2.19 -25.01
N LEU A 492 -17.30 2.27 -25.48
CA LEU A 492 -16.41 3.41 -25.32
C LEU A 492 -16.11 3.98 -26.70
N VAL A 493 -16.20 5.31 -26.82
CA VAL A 493 -16.01 5.99 -28.11
C VAL A 493 -14.82 6.94 -28.01
N MET A 494 -13.87 6.81 -28.94
CA MET A 494 -12.76 7.74 -29.09
C MET A 494 -13.17 8.90 -30.01
N LYS A 495 -12.64 10.09 -29.76
CA LYS A 495 -12.79 11.25 -30.67
C LYS A 495 -12.06 10.99 -31.97
N GLU A 496 -12.53 11.60 -33.04
CA GLU A 496 -11.87 11.52 -34.34
C GLU A 496 -10.42 12.04 -34.27
N GLY A 497 -9.46 11.26 -34.78
CA GLY A 497 -8.03 11.57 -34.74
C GLY A 497 -7.35 11.37 -33.36
N ALA A 498 -8.04 10.84 -32.36
CA ALA A 498 -7.44 10.53 -31.06
C ALA A 498 -6.39 9.42 -31.20
N GLN A 499 -5.29 9.57 -30.45
CA GLN A 499 -4.22 8.57 -30.37
C GLN A 499 -4.55 7.51 -29.32
N PHE A 500 -4.19 6.26 -29.62
CA PHE A 500 -4.19 5.14 -28.67
C PHE A 500 -2.97 5.21 -27.75
N ASP A 501 -2.94 4.32 -26.76
CA ASP A 501 -1.85 4.16 -25.79
C ASP A 501 -1.56 5.43 -24.95
N GLN A 502 -2.63 6.20 -24.68
CA GLN A 502 -2.57 7.35 -23.77
C GLN A 502 -3.37 7.09 -22.51
N ASP A 503 -2.74 7.39 -21.38
CA ASP A 503 -3.37 7.30 -20.06
C ASP A 503 -4.49 8.33 -19.83
N PHE A 504 -5.26 8.11 -18.77
CA PHE A 504 -6.20 9.09 -18.23
C PHE A 504 -7.35 9.45 -19.17
N PHE A 505 -7.83 8.47 -19.94
CA PHE A 505 -8.95 8.63 -20.86
C PHE A 505 -8.75 9.75 -21.90
N ARG A 506 -7.50 10.07 -22.24
CA ARG A 506 -7.21 11.07 -23.29
C ARG A 506 -7.83 10.60 -24.59
N GLY A 507 -8.54 11.52 -25.24
CA GLY A 507 -9.21 11.23 -26.49
C GLY A 507 -10.59 10.57 -26.39
N VAL A 508 -11.10 10.19 -25.22
CA VAL A 508 -12.45 9.61 -25.04
C VAL A 508 -13.54 10.66 -25.27
N ASP A 509 -14.55 10.30 -26.08
CA ASP A 509 -15.79 11.08 -26.25
C ASP A 509 -16.85 10.64 -25.24
N TRP A 510 -16.91 11.33 -24.12
CA TRP A 510 -17.85 11.02 -23.05
C TRP A 510 -19.31 11.23 -23.41
N SER A 511 -19.62 12.02 -24.46
CA SER A 511 -20.99 12.22 -24.93
C SER A 511 -21.58 11.02 -25.66
N LYS A 512 -20.71 10.04 -26.02
CA LYS A 512 -21.08 8.80 -26.72
C LYS A 512 -20.67 7.53 -25.96
N THR A 513 -19.87 7.66 -24.91
CA THR A 513 -19.34 6.53 -24.12
C THR A 513 -20.36 6.09 -23.07
N ARG A 514 -20.73 4.81 -23.09
CA ARG A 514 -21.72 4.18 -22.19
C ARG A 514 -21.09 3.51 -20.98
N ALA A 515 -19.87 2.98 -21.14
CA ALA A 515 -19.14 2.25 -20.08
C ALA A 515 -17.64 2.49 -20.21
N TYR A 516 -16.89 2.36 -19.11
CA TYR A 516 -15.45 2.55 -19.02
C TYR A 516 -14.86 1.76 -17.85
N ALA A 517 -13.58 1.40 -17.93
CA ALA A 517 -12.86 0.70 -16.88
C ALA A 517 -11.74 1.58 -16.31
N VAL A 518 -11.54 1.51 -15.00
CA VAL A 518 -10.43 2.14 -14.29
C VAL A 518 -10.12 1.35 -13.01
N GLY A 519 -8.85 1.28 -12.64
CA GLY A 519 -8.39 0.42 -11.55
C GLY A 519 -8.21 -1.03 -11.98
N LEU A 520 -8.02 -1.93 -11.02
CA LEU A 520 -7.54 -3.30 -11.24
C LEU A 520 -8.64 -4.33 -11.54
N GLY A 521 -9.89 -3.94 -11.58
CA GLY A 521 -10.98 -4.89 -11.87
C GLY A 521 -12.36 -4.23 -11.94
N GLY A 522 -12.42 -2.90 -11.84
CA GLY A 522 -13.67 -2.14 -11.83
C GLY A 522 -14.14 -1.71 -13.23
N LEU A 523 -15.41 -1.98 -13.57
CA LEU A 523 -16.08 -1.45 -14.75
C LEU A 523 -17.26 -0.57 -14.31
N TYR A 524 -17.38 0.59 -14.92
CA TYR A 524 -18.33 1.63 -14.57
C TYR A 524 -19.28 1.96 -15.74
N ILE A 525 -20.55 2.14 -15.43
CA ILE A 525 -21.53 2.67 -16.39
C ILE A 525 -21.51 4.19 -16.30
N ASN A 526 -21.46 4.87 -17.46
CA ASN A 526 -21.49 6.34 -17.54
C ASN A 526 -22.94 6.85 -17.36
N ARG A 527 -23.36 6.97 -16.07
CA ARG A 527 -24.76 7.21 -15.69
C ARG A 527 -25.14 8.68 -15.67
N VAL A 528 -26.31 9.00 -16.17
CA VAL A 528 -26.95 10.32 -15.96
C VAL A 528 -27.16 10.56 -14.46
N GLY A 529 -26.70 11.72 -13.98
CA GLY A 529 -26.83 12.12 -12.57
C GLY A 529 -25.79 11.57 -11.62
N ARG A 530 -24.85 10.72 -12.08
CA ARG A 530 -23.68 10.27 -11.33
C ARG A 530 -22.39 10.84 -11.91
N GLU A 531 -22.12 10.58 -13.17
CA GLU A 531 -20.99 11.17 -13.88
C GLU A 531 -21.37 12.51 -14.53
N SER A 532 -20.41 13.45 -14.60
CA SER A 532 -20.63 14.82 -15.13
C SER A 532 -21.13 14.84 -16.57
N LYS A 533 -20.74 13.86 -17.39
CA LYS A 533 -21.15 13.67 -18.78
C LYS A 533 -21.85 12.32 -18.98
N GLY A 534 -22.58 11.86 -17.95
CA GLY A 534 -23.29 10.61 -18.00
C GLY A 534 -24.40 10.60 -19.05
N ILE A 535 -24.52 9.52 -19.81
CA ILE A 535 -25.51 9.38 -20.90
C ILE A 535 -26.49 8.23 -20.69
N VAL A 536 -26.14 7.23 -19.86
CA VAL A 536 -27.00 6.07 -19.60
C VAL A 536 -28.06 6.45 -18.57
N LYS A 537 -29.32 6.36 -18.95
CA LYS A 537 -30.46 6.70 -18.09
C LYS A 537 -30.69 5.60 -17.03
N ARG A 538 -31.24 5.96 -15.90
CA ARG A 538 -31.48 5.05 -14.76
C ARG A 538 -32.19 3.74 -15.16
N GLY A 539 -33.17 3.79 -16.04
CA GLY A 539 -33.92 2.61 -16.49
C GLY A 539 -33.13 1.68 -17.43
N GLU A 540 -32.01 2.11 -17.97
CA GLU A 540 -31.18 1.36 -18.92
C GLU A 540 -29.97 0.67 -18.22
N VAL A 541 -29.63 1.12 -16.99
CA VAL A 541 -28.41 0.70 -16.28
C VAL A 541 -28.36 -0.80 -16.06
N ASP A 542 -29.44 -1.42 -15.55
CA ASP A 542 -29.43 -2.84 -15.21
C ASP A 542 -29.46 -3.74 -16.45
N ALA A 543 -30.08 -3.29 -17.54
CA ALA A 543 -30.01 -3.99 -18.83
C ALA A 543 -28.58 -3.96 -19.39
N LEU A 544 -27.94 -2.79 -19.36
CA LEU A 544 -26.55 -2.63 -19.85
C LEU A 544 -25.54 -3.43 -19.00
N LYS A 545 -25.70 -3.45 -17.66
CA LYS A 545 -24.86 -4.29 -16.79
C LYS A 545 -24.95 -5.78 -17.17
N ARG A 546 -26.16 -6.30 -17.34
CA ARG A 546 -26.38 -7.70 -17.74
C ARG A 546 -25.84 -7.98 -19.14
N GLU A 547 -26.00 -7.05 -20.08
CA GLU A 547 -25.45 -7.16 -21.43
C GLU A 547 -23.92 -7.26 -21.41
N LEU A 548 -23.25 -6.37 -20.68
CA LEU A 548 -21.80 -6.37 -20.53
C LEU A 548 -21.29 -7.63 -19.81
N ALA A 549 -21.98 -8.04 -18.73
CA ALA A 549 -21.64 -9.26 -18.02
C ALA A 549 -21.74 -10.48 -18.93
N ALA A 550 -22.82 -10.63 -19.69
CA ALA A 550 -23.01 -11.78 -20.59
C ALA A 550 -21.99 -11.84 -21.74
N LYS A 551 -21.44 -10.69 -22.18
CA LYS A 551 -20.43 -10.63 -23.25
C LYS A 551 -18.99 -10.83 -22.75
N LEU A 552 -18.72 -10.43 -21.52
CA LEU A 552 -17.39 -10.54 -20.91
C LEU A 552 -17.20 -11.87 -20.18
N ASP A 553 -18.28 -12.46 -19.68
CA ASP A 553 -18.25 -13.76 -18.99
C ASP A 553 -17.82 -14.85 -19.96
N GLY A 554 -16.74 -15.56 -19.64
CA GLY A 554 -16.13 -16.55 -20.53
C GLY A 554 -15.30 -15.97 -21.68
N LEU A 555 -14.91 -14.68 -21.64
CA LEU A 555 -14.08 -14.07 -22.69
C LEU A 555 -12.79 -14.85 -22.91
N VAL A 556 -12.56 -15.28 -24.15
CA VAL A 556 -11.39 -16.07 -24.58
C VAL A 556 -10.35 -15.17 -25.21
N ASP A 557 -9.09 -15.37 -24.84
CA ASP A 557 -7.92 -14.83 -25.54
C ASP A 557 -7.72 -15.63 -26.84
N PRO A 558 -7.88 -15.03 -28.03
CA PRO A 558 -7.82 -15.75 -29.30
C PRO A 558 -6.41 -16.26 -29.63
N GLU A 559 -5.35 -15.65 -29.09
CA GLU A 559 -3.97 -16.06 -29.37
C GLU A 559 -3.57 -17.32 -28.55
N ARG A 560 -4.09 -17.44 -27.33
CA ARG A 560 -3.78 -18.56 -26.43
C ARG A 560 -4.89 -19.64 -26.39
N GLY A 561 -6.07 -19.33 -26.92
CA GLY A 561 -7.24 -20.20 -26.81
C GLY A 561 -7.73 -20.44 -25.38
N ALA A 562 -7.32 -19.57 -24.44
CA ALA A 562 -7.62 -19.70 -23.02
C ALA A 562 -8.66 -18.67 -22.58
N THR A 563 -9.51 -19.04 -21.62
CA THR A 563 -10.46 -18.11 -21.00
C THR A 563 -9.73 -17.11 -20.15
N ALA A 564 -9.82 -15.82 -20.47
CA ALA A 564 -9.16 -14.72 -19.76
C ALA A 564 -10.04 -14.14 -18.63
N ILE A 565 -11.36 -14.10 -18.82
CA ILE A 565 -12.34 -13.68 -17.81
C ILE A 565 -13.25 -14.84 -17.51
N ILE A 566 -13.23 -15.34 -16.27
CA ILE A 566 -14.05 -16.50 -15.89
C ILE A 566 -15.40 -16.09 -15.37
N LYS A 567 -15.53 -14.86 -14.84
CA LYS A 567 -16.78 -14.40 -14.28
C LYS A 567 -16.86 -12.88 -14.22
N VAL A 568 -18.04 -12.35 -14.41
CA VAL A 568 -18.34 -10.93 -14.19
C VAL A 568 -19.37 -10.80 -13.08
N HIS A 569 -18.98 -10.14 -12.01
CA HIS A 569 -19.84 -9.96 -10.83
C HIS A 569 -20.55 -8.60 -10.87
N LEU A 570 -21.86 -8.61 -10.62
CA LEU A 570 -22.60 -7.38 -10.42
C LEU A 570 -22.39 -6.89 -8.98
N SER A 571 -21.90 -5.68 -8.79
CA SER A 571 -21.63 -5.15 -7.43
C SER A 571 -22.88 -5.11 -6.54
N SER A 572 -24.06 -4.95 -7.13
CA SER A 572 -25.34 -4.99 -6.42
C SER A 572 -25.68 -6.36 -5.80
N ASP A 573 -25.09 -7.43 -6.33
CA ASP A 573 -25.31 -8.81 -5.84
C ASP A 573 -24.30 -9.15 -4.72
N LEU A 574 -23.12 -8.53 -4.76
CA LEU A 574 -22.05 -8.74 -3.79
C LEU A 574 -22.20 -7.88 -2.53
N TYR A 575 -22.68 -6.64 -2.68
CA TYR A 575 -22.63 -5.65 -1.61
C TYR A 575 -24.00 -5.01 -1.33
N LYS A 576 -24.17 -4.65 -0.04
CA LYS A 576 -25.28 -3.81 0.41
C LYS A 576 -24.73 -2.72 1.32
N GLY A 577 -25.00 -1.45 0.98
CA GLY A 577 -24.54 -0.33 1.80
C GLY A 577 -24.71 1.03 1.13
N PRO A 578 -24.50 2.10 1.90
CA PRO A 578 -24.74 3.47 1.43
C PRO A 578 -23.76 3.92 0.33
N TYR A 579 -22.58 3.28 0.22
CA TYR A 579 -21.55 3.65 -0.74
C TYR A 579 -21.54 2.78 -2.01
N LEU A 580 -22.53 1.91 -2.23
CA LEU A 580 -22.60 1.05 -3.41
C LEU A 580 -22.46 1.84 -4.72
N ASN A 581 -23.06 3.03 -4.81
CA ASN A 581 -22.99 3.88 -6.00
C ASN A 581 -21.64 4.58 -6.20
N ALA A 582 -20.77 4.61 -5.20
CA ALA A 582 -19.41 5.15 -5.32
C ALA A 582 -18.45 4.13 -5.97
N GLY A 583 -18.71 2.84 -5.79
CA GLY A 583 -17.94 1.75 -6.36
C GLY A 583 -18.21 1.48 -7.84
N PRO A 584 -17.51 0.49 -8.42
CA PRO A 584 -17.75 -0.01 -9.77
C PRO A 584 -19.15 -0.64 -9.88
N ASP A 585 -19.68 -0.66 -11.09
CA ASP A 585 -20.97 -1.30 -11.39
C ASP A 585 -20.83 -2.81 -11.58
N LEU A 586 -19.68 -3.22 -12.11
CA LEU A 586 -19.29 -4.60 -12.39
C LEU A 586 -17.84 -4.79 -11.88
N LEU A 587 -17.59 -5.99 -11.36
CA LEU A 587 -16.23 -6.46 -11.01
C LEU A 587 -15.87 -7.62 -11.94
N ILE A 588 -14.66 -7.56 -12.48
CA ILE A 588 -14.16 -8.52 -13.46
C ILE A 588 -13.33 -9.57 -12.74
N GLY A 589 -13.76 -10.81 -12.77
CA GLY A 589 -13.02 -11.99 -12.31
C GLY A 589 -12.14 -12.52 -13.43
N TYR A 590 -10.88 -12.10 -13.47
CA TYR A 590 -9.89 -12.64 -14.40
C TYR A 590 -9.50 -14.06 -14.01
N ASN A 591 -9.09 -14.84 -14.99
CA ASN A 591 -8.55 -16.19 -14.78
C ASN A 591 -7.07 -16.13 -14.42
N LYS A 592 -6.52 -17.26 -13.97
CA LYS A 592 -5.07 -17.46 -13.77
C LYS A 592 -4.29 -17.10 -15.02
N GLY A 593 -3.19 -16.42 -14.84
CA GLY A 593 -2.36 -15.89 -15.91
C GLY A 593 -2.83 -14.55 -16.51
N TYR A 594 -4.02 -14.08 -16.17
CA TYR A 594 -4.62 -12.85 -16.71
C TYR A 594 -4.91 -11.83 -15.62
N ARG A 595 -4.86 -10.55 -15.96
CA ARG A 595 -5.25 -9.43 -15.12
C ARG A 595 -5.54 -8.20 -15.99
N ALA A 596 -6.12 -7.14 -15.44
CA ALA A 596 -6.20 -5.84 -16.11
C ALA A 596 -4.81 -5.38 -16.59
N SER A 597 -4.70 -4.97 -17.86
CA SER A 597 -3.45 -4.45 -18.42
C SER A 597 -3.01 -3.16 -17.71
N TRP A 598 -1.73 -2.84 -17.77
CA TRP A 598 -1.19 -1.62 -17.15
C TRP A 598 -1.88 -0.35 -17.66
N ALA A 599 -2.17 -0.28 -18.98
CA ALA A 599 -2.87 0.85 -19.59
C ALA A 599 -4.33 0.94 -19.11
N SER A 600 -5.04 -0.20 -19.00
CA SER A 600 -6.45 -0.22 -18.56
C SER A 600 -6.62 0.33 -17.14
N VAL A 601 -5.64 0.10 -16.25
CA VAL A 601 -5.68 0.57 -14.86
C VAL A 601 -5.84 2.09 -14.75
N THR A 602 -5.24 2.83 -15.67
CA THR A 602 -5.31 4.30 -15.72
C THR A 602 -6.36 4.86 -16.68
N GLY A 603 -7.13 3.99 -17.30
CA GLY A 603 -8.12 4.40 -18.28
C GLY A 603 -7.55 4.56 -19.69
N GLY A 604 -6.39 3.98 -20.00
CA GLY A 604 -5.82 3.93 -21.33
C GLY A 604 -6.62 3.02 -22.27
N VAL A 605 -6.65 3.38 -23.54
CA VAL A 605 -7.18 2.58 -24.64
C VAL A 605 -6.01 2.21 -25.55
N SER A 606 -5.64 0.93 -25.59
CA SER A 606 -4.56 0.40 -26.40
C SER A 606 -5.06 -0.07 -27.78
N VAL A 607 -4.15 -0.46 -28.65
CA VAL A 607 -4.51 -1.06 -29.94
C VAL A 607 -5.10 -2.47 -29.73
N GLU A 608 -4.43 -3.27 -28.90
CA GLU A 608 -4.80 -4.66 -28.65
C GLU A 608 -5.52 -4.84 -27.31
N VAL A 609 -6.43 -5.81 -27.25
CA VAL A 609 -7.14 -6.19 -26.00
C VAL A 609 -6.23 -6.99 -25.09
N PHE A 610 -5.40 -7.87 -25.66
CA PHE A 610 -4.49 -8.75 -24.93
C PHE A 610 -3.05 -8.43 -25.23
N GLU A 611 -2.21 -8.39 -24.18
CA GLU A 611 -0.78 -8.12 -24.30
C GLU A 611 0.03 -8.98 -23.34
N ASP A 612 1.21 -9.47 -23.78
CA ASP A 612 2.11 -10.19 -22.88
C ASP A 612 2.66 -9.27 -21.79
N ASN A 613 2.65 -9.73 -20.54
CA ASN A 613 3.28 -9.03 -19.44
C ASN A 613 4.81 -9.24 -19.46
N SER A 614 5.55 -8.24 -19.95
CA SER A 614 7.01 -8.24 -20.01
C SER A 614 7.69 -7.54 -18.81
N LYS A 615 6.90 -7.03 -17.85
CA LYS A 615 7.41 -6.37 -16.63
C LYS A 615 7.84 -7.40 -15.60
N ALA A 616 8.76 -7.03 -14.69
CA ALA A 616 9.22 -7.91 -13.61
C ALA A 616 8.09 -8.32 -12.64
N TRP A 617 7.04 -7.52 -12.56
CA TRP A 617 5.81 -7.84 -11.83
C TRP A 617 5.08 -9.02 -12.48
N GLY A 618 5.46 -10.24 -12.15
CA GLY A 618 5.01 -11.47 -12.81
C GLY A 618 4.06 -12.32 -11.97
N GLY A 619 3.82 -11.98 -10.71
CA GLY A 619 2.75 -12.55 -9.88
C GLY A 619 1.71 -11.51 -9.53
N ASP A 620 0.46 -11.92 -9.36
CA ASP A 620 -0.63 -11.01 -8.96
C ASP A 620 -1.77 -11.77 -8.28
N HIS A 621 -2.62 -11.01 -7.63
CA HIS A 621 -3.84 -11.50 -6.96
C HIS A 621 -5.09 -10.76 -7.45
N CYS A 622 -4.95 -9.78 -8.37
CA CYS A 622 -6.05 -8.97 -8.90
C CYS A 622 -6.87 -9.75 -9.95
N ILE A 623 -7.34 -10.94 -9.58
CA ILE A 623 -8.08 -11.91 -10.40
C ILE A 623 -9.41 -12.27 -9.73
N ASP A 624 -10.07 -13.36 -10.13
CA ASP A 624 -11.27 -13.80 -9.42
C ASP A 624 -10.92 -14.25 -7.99
N PRO A 625 -11.61 -13.73 -6.95
CA PRO A 625 -11.28 -14.00 -5.55
C PRO A 625 -11.30 -15.47 -5.14
N ASP A 626 -12.13 -16.30 -5.81
CA ASP A 626 -12.21 -17.74 -5.53
C ASP A 626 -10.91 -18.49 -5.89
N LEU A 627 -10.04 -17.88 -6.71
CA LEU A 627 -8.76 -18.46 -7.14
C LEU A 627 -7.61 -18.15 -6.17
N VAL A 628 -7.75 -17.10 -5.36
CA VAL A 628 -6.68 -16.54 -4.50
C VAL A 628 -7.14 -16.29 -3.06
N PRO A 629 -7.72 -17.30 -2.37
CA PRO A 629 -8.00 -17.14 -0.95
C PRO A 629 -6.71 -16.91 -0.17
N GLY A 630 -6.81 -16.25 0.98
CA GLY A 630 -5.70 -16.13 1.92
C GLY A 630 -5.53 -17.36 2.81
N VAL A 631 -4.68 -17.24 3.84
CA VAL A 631 -4.47 -18.24 4.89
C VAL A 631 -4.95 -17.71 6.24
N LEU A 632 -5.42 -18.61 7.09
CA LEU A 632 -5.71 -18.35 8.49
C LEU A 632 -5.19 -19.49 9.36
N PHE A 633 -4.21 -19.20 10.21
CA PHE A 633 -3.75 -20.08 11.27
C PHE A 633 -4.11 -19.46 12.62
N SER A 634 -4.40 -20.31 13.61
CA SER A 634 -4.68 -19.88 14.97
C SER A 634 -4.17 -20.90 15.97
N ASN A 635 -3.81 -20.45 17.19
CA ASN A 635 -3.49 -21.31 18.33
C ASN A 635 -4.75 -21.79 19.09
N LYS A 636 -5.93 -21.42 18.63
CA LYS A 636 -7.23 -21.92 19.10
C LYS A 636 -8.04 -22.46 17.91
N LYS A 637 -8.91 -23.42 18.15
CA LYS A 637 -9.69 -24.04 17.09
C LYS A 637 -10.65 -23.05 16.43
N VAL A 638 -10.55 -22.93 15.11
CA VAL A 638 -11.53 -22.22 14.28
C VAL A 638 -12.76 -23.10 14.10
N LEU A 639 -13.96 -22.57 14.38
CA LEU A 639 -15.22 -23.33 14.44
C LEU A 639 -16.05 -23.25 13.16
N VAL A 640 -15.60 -22.50 12.17
CA VAL A 640 -16.29 -22.30 10.89
C VAL A 640 -15.46 -22.88 9.76
N ASP A 641 -16.10 -23.56 8.83
CA ASP A 641 -15.42 -24.22 7.72
C ASP A 641 -14.93 -23.24 6.64
N ASP A 642 -15.57 -22.06 6.53
CA ASP A 642 -15.32 -21.06 5.50
C ASP A 642 -15.21 -19.67 6.17
N PRO A 643 -14.10 -19.40 6.89
CA PRO A 643 -13.88 -18.08 7.51
C PRO A 643 -13.57 -17.01 6.46
N GLY A 644 -14.17 -15.83 6.61
CA GLY A 644 -13.86 -14.65 5.81
C GLY A 644 -13.04 -13.64 6.59
N ILE A 645 -12.29 -12.80 5.89
CA ILE A 645 -11.47 -11.76 6.54
C ILE A 645 -12.34 -10.75 7.32
N GLU A 646 -13.58 -10.55 6.91
CA GLU A 646 -14.58 -9.73 7.59
C GLU A 646 -15.03 -10.30 8.95
N ASP A 647 -14.80 -11.59 9.19
CA ASP A 647 -15.17 -12.26 10.46
C ASP A 647 -14.23 -11.87 11.61
N LEU A 648 -13.03 -11.39 11.34
CA LEU A 648 -12.00 -11.14 12.36
C LEU A 648 -12.34 -9.97 13.28
N ALA A 649 -12.93 -8.88 12.77
CA ALA A 649 -13.35 -7.75 13.59
C ALA A 649 -14.46 -8.09 14.58
N PRO A 650 -15.60 -8.70 14.20
CA PRO A 650 -16.63 -9.09 15.14
C PRO A 650 -16.15 -10.22 16.10
N ASN A 651 -15.28 -11.12 15.65
CA ASN A 651 -14.63 -12.10 16.53
C ASN A 651 -13.80 -11.41 17.63
N THR A 652 -12.99 -10.39 17.27
CA THR A 652 -12.23 -9.59 18.24
C THR A 652 -13.13 -8.96 19.29
N MET A 653 -14.23 -8.32 18.87
CA MET A 653 -15.20 -7.73 19.79
C MET A 653 -15.76 -8.78 20.76
N SER A 654 -16.15 -9.96 20.24
CA SER A 654 -16.73 -11.05 21.03
C SER A 654 -15.73 -11.64 22.03
N MET A 655 -14.43 -11.75 21.66
CA MET A 655 -13.37 -12.24 22.54
C MET A 655 -13.16 -11.32 23.76
N PHE A 656 -13.43 -10.03 23.62
CA PHE A 656 -13.41 -9.09 24.75
C PHE A 656 -14.79 -8.89 25.41
N GLY A 657 -15.77 -9.76 25.15
CA GLY A 657 -17.11 -9.70 25.75
C GLY A 657 -17.97 -8.54 25.22
N LEU A 658 -17.61 -7.95 24.08
CA LEU A 658 -18.31 -6.83 23.50
C LEU A 658 -19.20 -7.29 22.36
N LYS A 659 -20.40 -6.71 22.27
CA LYS A 659 -21.30 -6.98 21.16
C LYS A 659 -20.84 -6.25 19.90
N PRO A 660 -20.64 -6.95 18.78
CA PRO A 660 -20.35 -6.30 17.51
C PRO A 660 -21.44 -5.31 17.07
N PRO A 661 -21.10 -4.12 16.58
CA PRO A 661 -22.07 -3.15 16.10
C PRO A 661 -22.72 -3.60 14.78
N ARG A 662 -23.88 -3.02 14.44
CA ARG A 662 -24.70 -3.41 13.27
C ARG A 662 -24.00 -3.26 11.90
N HIS A 663 -22.94 -2.47 11.79
CA HIS A 663 -22.23 -2.33 10.53
C HIS A 663 -21.30 -3.53 10.24
N MET A 664 -20.88 -4.26 11.26
CA MET A 664 -20.14 -5.51 11.12
C MET A 664 -21.06 -6.63 10.62
N GLU A 665 -20.63 -7.32 9.58
CA GLU A 665 -21.41 -8.37 8.90
C GLU A 665 -20.84 -9.77 9.15
N GLY A 666 -19.55 -9.82 9.53
CA GLY A 666 -18.88 -11.07 9.86
C GLY A 666 -19.43 -11.71 11.14
N ARG A 667 -19.03 -12.95 11.35
CA ARG A 667 -19.44 -13.80 12.48
C ARG A 667 -18.23 -14.11 13.37
N PRO A 668 -18.43 -14.38 14.67
CA PRO A 668 -17.36 -14.95 15.50
C PRO A 668 -16.93 -16.32 14.96
N ILE A 669 -15.61 -16.56 14.90
CA ILE A 669 -15.02 -17.79 14.37
C ILE A 669 -14.32 -18.62 15.45
N ILE A 670 -14.19 -18.11 16.68
CA ILE A 670 -13.67 -18.79 17.86
C ILE A 670 -14.67 -18.60 19.01
N GLU A 671 -14.82 -19.63 19.86
CA GLU A 671 -15.69 -19.56 21.07
C GLU A 671 -15.13 -18.72 22.20
#